data_87a49f63b045d9c0c4f81c8acda7115a
#
_entry.id   87a49f63b045d9c0c4f81c8acda7115a
#
_cell.length_a   1.000
_cell.length_b   1.000
_cell.length_c   1.000
_cell.angle_alpha   90.00
_cell.angle_beta   90.00
_cell.angle_gamma   90.00
#
_symmetry.space_group_name_H-M   'P 1'
#
loop_
_entity.id
_entity.type
_entity.pdbx_description
1 polymer ?
#
loop_
_entity_poly.entity_id
_entity_poly.type
_entity_poly.pdbx_seq_one_letter_code
_entity_poly.pdbx_strand_id
1 'polypeptide(L)'
;MNKIIIKCLLIVAFLGVADIKAQNYFPQFNDSRIKVKNSTPIKAYAFDLSQVSLLESTFKTAMLADECYLAVIDPDRLLSGFRKNAGLEPKGKIYGGWEGDGLAGHSLGHYLSAISMQYASTKDPAVLAKVNYIIDELVACQKARKSGYLGAFGNEDKIWGELAKGNVKTGGFDLNGGWSPWYTVHKIMAGLLDAYFYTGNKKALSASIDLADWTQNIISKLNDELLQKMLFCEYGGMAETLVNLYAITGEKKYLDLSYKFYDKRILDPLAKQQDILPGKHSNTQIPKIIASARRHEITGDQNDQAIADFFWKTIVYHHSYATGGNSNYEYLSEPNKLNDKLTENTTETCNTYNMLKLTGHLFAENPSAELFDYYEKALYNHILASQNHDDGMMCYFVPLRMGGKKEYSDQFNTFTCCVGTGMENHVKYNESIYSRGDDGSLYVNLFIPSVLNWKERGLTLTQQTALPQGDQTTLTLKLTKASTFSIRVRKPKWSTETTIAVNGELQKITPDQTGYYVITRKWKNDDKISYVTPEKLYTEAMPDNTDRRAVFFGPVLLAGVLGTTEPDPIKGVPVFVSANKDPKEWLNVVDQSELKFHTKNIAQPQDVTMIPFYQTKNQFYSVYWDVFTPEKWAVQQKIYDEQKRKQKELEDKTLDVFRFGEMQPERDHNFTAAKESMGEEHGSKWRMAGEEGFIQFDVKVDPNAQNTIIASYWGMDNRGRNFDILVDNVNIATEDLNRYKESRFYEISYKIPLELSKGKTKVTVKLSPKAKNSAGPVYSIRVIKEK
;
A
#
# COMPACT_ATOMS: atom_id res chain seq x y z
N MET A 1 81.70 -24.84 23.74
CA MET A 1 81.66 -23.90 22.59
C MET A 1 80.71 -24.41 21.58
N ASN A 2 79.40 -24.18 21.72
CA ASN A 2 78.42 -24.45 20.66
C ASN A 2 77.28 -23.39 20.81
N LYS A 3 77.15 -22.60 19.76
CA LYS A 3 76.08 -21.60 19.64
C LYS A 3 74.77 -22.30 19.21
N ILE A 4 73.76 -22.22 20.04
CA ILE A 4 72.41 -22.62 19.68
C ILE A 4 71.64 -21.36 19.23
N ILE A 5 71.28 -21.31 17.97
CA ILE A 5 70.41 -20.26 17.39
C ILE A 5 69.00 -20.71 17.59
N ILE A 6 68.24 -19.99 18.44
CA ILE A 6 66.77 -20.12 18.57
C ILE A 6 66.11 -19.27 17.50
N LYS A 7 65.46 -19.92 16.52
CA LYS A 7 64.55 -19.25 15.59
C LYS A 7 63.14 -19.06 16.25
N CYS A 8 62.83 -17.85 16.62
CA CYS A 8 61.46 -17.48 16.97
C CYS A 8 60.67 -17.36 15.70
N LEU A 9 59.69 -18.28 15.46
CA LEU A 9 58.61 -18.12 14.45
C LEU A 9 57.58 -17.17 15.05
N LEU A 10 57.46 -15.97 14.51
CA LEU A 10 56.35 -15.09 14.71
C LEU A 10 55.18 -15.59 13.86
N ILE A 11 54.18 -16.23 14.48
CA ILE A 11 52.88 -16.49 13.87
C ILE A 11 52.10 -15.20 14.00
N VAL A 12 52.01 -14.43 12.90
CA VAL A 12 51.08 -13.33 12.78
C VAL A 12 49.70 -13.93 12.48
N ALA A 13 48.88 -14.04 13.51
CA ALA A 13 47.45 -14.35 13.35
C ALA A 13 46.79 -13.14 12.71
N PHE A 14 46.51 -13.25 11.43
CA PHE A 14 45.54 -12.36 10.76
C PHE A 14 44.15 -12.64 11.35
N LEU A 15 43.78 -11.89 12.37
CA LEU A 15 42.36 -11.73 12.72
C LEU A 15 41.70 -10.96 11.59
N GLY A 16 41.14 -11.69 10.67
CA GLY A 16 40.22 -11.12 9.69
C GLY A 16 39.04 -10.49 10.45
N VAL A 17 38.96 -9.16 10.45
CA VAL A 17 37.77 -8.44 10.84
C VAL A 17 36.72 -8.79 9.81
N ALA A 18 35.82 -9.68 10.17
CA ALA A 18 34.64 -9.93 9.37
C ALA A 18 33.82 -8.63 9.38
N ASP A 19 33.81 -7.92 8.26
CA ASP A 19 32.89 -6.81 8.02
C ASP A 19 31.47 -7.32 8.18
N ILE A 20 30.82 -6.94 9.26
CA ILE A 20 29.41 -7.21 9.49
C ILE A 20 28.63 -6.27 8.57
N LYS A 21 28.06 -6.82 7.51
CA LYS A 21 27.27 -6.08 6.53
C LYS A 21 25.80 -6.11 6.94
N ALA A 22 25.20 -4.93 7.05
CA ALA A 22 23.79 -4.74 7.37
C ALA A 22 22.89 -4.92 6.13
N GLN A 23 21.64 -5.40 6.29
CA GLN A 23 20.87 -5.82 5.12
C GLN A 23 19.35 -5.88 5.26
N ASN A 24 18.64 -5.70 4.12
CA ASN A 24 17.21 -5.73 3.91
C ASN A 24 16.59 -7.15 3.90
N TYR A 25 15.25 -7.22 4.02
CA TYR A 25 14.47 -8.46 3.87
C TYR A 25 14.49 -9.06 2.47
N PHE A 26 14.87 -8.28 1.45
CA PHE A 26 15.12 -8.83 0.13
C PHE A 26 16.39 -9.71 0.17
N PRO A 27 16.45 -10.74 -0.67
CA PRO A 27 17.65 -11.55 -0.77
C PRO A 27 18.88 -10.69 -0.97
N GLN A 28 19.87 -10.85 -0.11
CA GLN A 28 21.08 -10.07 -0.17
C GLN A 28 22.31 -10.95 -0.29
N PHE A 29 23.31 -10.41 -0.93
CA PHE A 29 24.50 -11.14 -1.24
C PHE A 29 25.37 -11.34 0.00
N ASN A 30 25.53 -12.61 0.44
CA ASN A 30 26.40 -13.03 1.54
C ASN A 30 26.09 -12.39 2.92
N ASP A 31 24.83 -12.36 3.32
CA ASP A 31 24.47 -11.93 4.67
C ASP A 31 24.81 -13.00 5.73
N SER A 32 25.75 -12.71 6.60
CA SER A 32 26.15 -13.61 7.69
C SER A 32 25.06 -13.81 8.77
N ARG A 33 24.02 -12.96 8.81
CA ARG A 33 22.88 -13.09 9.73
C ARG A 33 21.86 -14.09 9.23
N ILE A 34 21.84 -14.37 7.93
CA ILE A 34 20.97 -15.37 7.32
C ILE A 34 21.63 -16.73 7.41
N LYS A 35 21.04 -17.63 8.19
CA LYS A 35 21.54 -19.00 8.38
C LYS A 35 21.04 -19.97 7.32
N VAL A 36 19.82 -19.73 6.81
CA VAL A 36 19.21 -20.59 5.80
C VAL A 36 19.48 -20.02 4.41
N LYS A 37 20.14 -20.79 3.57
CA LYS A 37 20.36 -20.42 2.15
C LYS A 37 19.06 -20.52 1.37
N ASN A 38 18.90 -19.64 0.39
CA ASN A 38 17.80 -19.74 -0.56
C ASN A 38 17.92 -21.04 -1.37
N SER A 39 16.81 -21.75 -1.57
CA SER A 39 16.71 -22.92 -2.44
C SER A 39 16.54 -22.52 -3.90
N THR A 40 15.93 -21.37 -4.15
CA THR A 40 15.79 -20.78 -5.47
C THR A 40 17.01 -19.92 -5.79
N PRO A 41 17.57 -19.98 -7.01
CA PRO A 41 18.65 -19.09 -7.43
C PRO A 41 18.18 -17.63 -7.45
N ILE A 42 18.85 -16.79 -6.69
CA ILE A 42 18.64 -15.33 -6.71
C ILE A 42 19.60 -14.71 -7.71
N LYS A 43 19.08 -14.02 -8.72
CA LYS A 43 19.84 -13.41 -9.82
C LYS A 43 20.20 -11.95 -9.59
N ALA A 44 19.43 -11.24 -8.78
CA ALA A 44 19.68 -9.85 -8.42
C ALA A 44 19.47 -9.63 -6.94
N TYR A 45 20.41 -8.94 -6.29
CA TYR A 45 20.39 -8.66 -4.86
C TYR A 45 20.30 -7.16 -4.63
N ALA A 46 19.46 -6.74 -3.70
CA ALA A 46 19.40 -5.34 -3.28
C ALA A 46 20.72 -4.91 -2.62
N PHE A 47 21.08 -3.64 -2.74
CA PHE A 47 22.12 -3.02 -1.93
C PHE A 47 21.56 -2.63 -0.56
N ASP A 48 22.41 -2.65 0.45
CA ASP A 48 22.06 -2.12 1.77
C ASP A 48 21.74 -0.62 1.68
N LEU A 49 20.76 -0.15 2.46
CA LEU A 49 20.38 1.26 2.49
C LEU A 49 21.56 2.20 2.79
N SER A 50 22.54 1.75 3.57
CA SER A 50 23.76 2.50 3.86
C SER A 50 24.73 2.64 2.68
N GLN A 51 24.53 1.85 1.63
CA GLN A 51 25.40 1.88 0.45
C GLN A 51 24.89 2.85 -0.63
N VAL A 52 23.62 3.29 -0.54
CA VAL A 52 23.00 4.18 -1.51
C VAL A 52 22.53 5.44 -0.81
N SER A 53 23.01 6.60 -1.25
CA SER A 53 22.61 7.91 -0.72
C SER A 53 21.93 8.72 -1.82
N LEU A 54 20.81 9.35 -1.50
CA LEU A 54 20.13 10.25 -2.42
C LEU A 54 20.87 11.59 -2.52
N LEU A 55 20.97 12.10 -3.75
CA LEU A 55 21.35 13.49 -4.03
C LEU A 55 20.08 14.38 -4.08
N GLU A 56 20.28 15.68 -4.17
CA GLU A 56 19.19 16.66 -4.26
C GLU A 56 18.19 16.29 -5.35
N SER A 57 16.93 16.14 -4.97
CA SER A 57 15.83 15.70 -5.82
C SER A 57 14.50 15.76 -5.07
N THR A 58 13.38 15.65 -5.77
CA THR A 58 12.05 15.53 -5.15
C THR A 58 11.98 14.37 -4.16
N PHE A 59 12.63 13.25 -4.46
CA PHE A 59 12.69 12.09 -3.56
C PHE A 59 13.48 12.39 -2.28
N LYS A 60 14.55 13.16 -2.38
CA LYS A 60 15.31 13.58 -1.18
C LYS A 60 14.50 14.54 -0.32
N THR A 61 13.78 15.47 -0.94
CA THR A 61 12.86 16.38 -0.23
C THR A 61 11.77 15.61 0.51
N ALA A 62 11.13 14.65 -0.16
CA ALA A 62 10.09 13.80 0.43
C ALA A 62 10.63 12.95 1.59
N MET A 63 11.84 12.39 1.44
CA MET A 63 12.53 11.64 2.50
C MET A 63 12.78 12.51 3.73
N LEU A 64 13.27 13.73 3.53
CA LEU A 64 13.53 14.67 4.64
C LEU A 64 12.25 15.11 5.34
N ALA A 65 11.14 15.30 4.61
CA ALA A 65 9.84 15.62 5.22
C ALA A 65 9.36 14.50 6.14
N ASP A 66 9.56 13.24 5.74
CA ASP A 66 9.23 12.08 6.58
C ASP A 66 10.17 11.97 7.80
N GLU A 67 11.48 12.18 7.61
CA GLU A 67 12.43 12.20 8.72
C GLU A 67 12.06 13.25 9.79
N CYS A 68 11.57 14.42 9.36
CA CYS A 68 11.04 15.46 10.27
C CYS A 68 9.80 14.97 11.01
N TYR A 69 8.87 14.28 10.33
CA TYR A 69 7.70 13.71 10.98
C TYR A 69 8.07 12.62 12.00
N LEU A 70 8.96 11.70 11.63
CA LEU A 70 9.44 10.64 12.54
C LEU A 70 10.17 11.21 13.77
N ALA A 71 10.83 12.36 13.62
CA ALA A 71 11.54 12.99 14.74
C ALA A 71 10.61 13.50 15.84
N VAL A 72 9.40 14.00 15.49
CA VAL A 72 8.45 14.57 16.46
C VAL A 72 7.55 13.52 17.14
N ILE A 73 7.56 12.29 16.67
CA ILE A 73 6.81 11.20 17.31
C ILE A 73 7.49 10.84 18.63
N ASP A 74 6.68 10.88 19.70
CA ASP A 74 7.09 10.50 21.06
C ASP A 74 6.91 8.99 21.27
N PRO A 75 8.00 8.21 21.45
CA PRO A 75 7.93 6.78 21.68
C PRO A 75 7.13 6.39 22.92
N ASP A 76 7.17 7.19 24.00
CA ASP A 76 6.46 6.87 25.24
C ASP A 76 4.94 6.86 25.06
N ARG A 77 4.45 7.65 24.13
CA ARG A 77 3.03 7.67 23.77
C ARG A 77 2.62 6.41 22.99
N LEU A 78 3.47 5.93 22.06
CA LEU A 78 3.27 4.66 21.34
C LEU A 78 3.44 3.44 22.27
N LEU A 79 4.32 3.53 23.26
CA LEU A 79 4.57 2.47 24.25
C LEU A 79 3.51 2.40 25.37
N SER A 80 2.64 3.40 25.46
CA SER A 80 1.67 3.55 26.57
C SER A 80 0.80 2.31 26.77
N GLY A 81 0.19 1.80 25.70
CA GLY A 81 -0.64 0.58 25.74
C GLY A 81 0.15 -0.67 26.13
N PHE A 82 1.38 -0.84 25.63
CA PHE A 82 2.25 -1.99 25.98
C PHE A 82 2.60 -2.01 27.46
N ARG A 83 2.98 -0.85 28.02
CA ARG A 83 3.29 -0.74 29.45
C ARG A 83 2.08 -1.01 30.32
N LYS A 84 0.94 -0.41 29.97
CA LYS A 84 -0.35 -0.65 30.67
C LYS A 84 -0.71 -2.13 30.69
N ASN A 85 -0.66 -2.79 29.54
CA ASN A 85 -1.01 -4.21 29.42
C ASN A 85 0.00 -5.15 30.08
N ALA A 86 1.24 -4.69 30.28
CA ALA A 86 2.25 -5.38 31.06
C ALA A 86 2.19 -5.12 32.57
N GLY A 87 1.22 -4.33 33.04
CA GLY A 87 1.10 -3.92 34.46
C GLY A 87 2.20 -2.92 34.90
N LEU A 88 2.80 -2.21 33.93
CA LEU A 88 3.79 -1.15 34.17
C LEU A 88 3.12 0.21 33.99
N GLU A 89 3.58 1.22 34.77
CA GLU A 89 3.06 2.59 34.66
C GLU A 89 3.39 3.17 33.27
N PRO A 90 2.39 3.64 32.48
CA PRO A 90 2.64 4.37 31.26
C PRO A 90 3.46 5.64 31.46
N LYS A 91 4.40 5.92 30.57
CA LYS A 91 5.24 7.13 30.63
C LYS A 91 4.68 8.29 29.81
N GLY A 92 3.76 8.02 28.89
CA GLY A 92 3.08 9.01 28.03
C GLY A 92 1.60 8.69 27.84
N LYS A 93 0.81 9.71 27.48
CA LYS A 93 -0.60 9.52 27.09
C LYS A 93 -0.63 8.91 25.69
N ILE A 94 -1.41 7.84 25.50
CA ILE A 94 -1.60 7.20 24.20
C ILE A 94 -2.03 8.20 23.12
N TYR A 95 -1.62 7.97 21.88
CA TYR A 95 -2.03 8.77 20.73
C TYR A 95 -3.52 8.57 20.41
N GLY A 96 -4.09 9.49 19.63
CA GLY A 96 -5.47 9.38 19.13
C GLY A 96 -5.58 8.50 17.89
N GLY A 97 -6.71 8.60 17.19
CA GLY A 97 -7.00 7.81 16.00
C GLY A 97 -6.97 6.31 16.28
N TRP A 98 -6.51 5.52 15.32
CA TRP A 98 -6.52 4.06 15.43
C TRP A 98 -5.67 3.50 16.59
N GLU A 99 -4.66 4.22 17.04
CA GLU A 99 -3.93 3.85 18.27
C GLU A 99 -4.82 3.93 19.52
N GLY A 100 -5.71 4.92 19.59
CA GLY A 100 -6.68 5.05 20.69
C GLY A 100 -7.91 4.15 20.55
N ASP A 101 -8.23 3.72 19.34
CA ASP A 101 -9.53 3.13 18.96
C ASP A 101 -9.52 1.59 18.84
N GLY A 102 -8.52 0.91 19.34
CA GLY A 102 -8.51 -0.56 19.44
C GLY A 102 -7.50 -1.27 18.52
N LEU A 103 -6.73 -0.56 17.70
CA LEU A 103 -5.62 -1.11 16.92
C LEU A 103 -4.23 -0.72 17.51
N ALA A 104 -4.21 -0.34 18.78
CA ALA A 104 -2.99 0.10 19.47
C ALA A 104 -1.85 -0.89 19.32
N GLY A 105 -0.68 -0.38 19.01
CA GLY A 105 0.56 -1.13 18.85
C GLY A 105 1.01 -1.35 17.40
N HIS A 106 0.10 -1.27 16.41
CA HIS A 106 0.50 -1.41 15.02
C HIS A 106 1.40 -0.26 14.55
N SER A 107 1.08 0.97 14.96
CA SER A 107 1.89 2.15 14.63
C SER A 107 3.27 2.10 15.25
N LEU A 108 3.43 1.53 16.46
CA LEU A 108 4.76 1.30 17.03
C LEU A 108 5.60 0.36 16.17
N GLY A 109 4.98 -0.71 15.63
CA GLY A 109 5.64 -1.63 14.73
C GLY A 109 6.15 -0.94 13.46
N HIS A 110 5.29 -0.19 12.79
CA HIS A 110 5.64 0.62 11.62
C HIS A 110 6.72 1.66 11.92
N TYR A 111 6.54 2.40 13.01
CA TYR A 111 7.51 3.42 13.44
C TYR A 111 8.89 2.82 13.70
N LEU A 112 8.95 1.67 14.37
CA LEU A 112 10.19 0.97 14.65
C LEU A 112 10.88 0.50 13.37
N SER A 113 10.12 -0.01 12.38
CA SER A 113 10.63 -0.32 11.05
C SER A 113 11.19 0.92 10.37
N ALA A 114 10.42 2.02 10.34
CA ALA A 114 10.80 3.26 9.68
C ALA A 114 12.09 3.87 10.24
N ILE A 115 12.18 4.06 11.57
CA ILE A 115 13.38 4.63 12.19
C ILE A 115 14.60 3.69 12.13
N SER A 116 14.38 2.38 12.03
CA SER A 116 15.48 1.43 11.82
C SER A 116 16.04 1.55 10.38
N MET A 117 15.19 1.72 9.38
CA MET A 117 15.58 2.01 7.99
C MET A 117 16.21 3.41 7.86
N GLN A 118 15.66 4.42 8.55
CA GLN A 118 16.26 5.75 8.64
C GLN A 118 17.68 5.68 9.19
N TYR A 119 17.90 4.95 10.29
CA TYR A 119 19.25 4.73 10.82
C TYR A 119 20.16 4.01 9.82
N ALA A 120 19.63 3.02 9.08
CA ALA A 120 20.43 2.35 8.06
C ALA A 120 20.95 3.33 7.00
N SER A 121 20.11 4.26 6.54
CA SER A 121 20.46 5.26 5.53
C SER A 121 21.35 6.38 6.07
N THR A 122 21.09 6.89 7.27
CA THR A 122 21.73 8.11 7.82
C THR A 122 22.90 7.83 8.76
N LYS A 123 22.88 6.68 9.45
CA LYS A 123 23.78 6.35 10.57
C LYS A 123 23.73 7.35 11.74
N ASP A 124 22.60 8.06 11.88
CA ASP A 124 22.41 9.04 12.95
C ASP A 124 22.36 8.33 14.32
N PRO A 125 23.28 8.65 15.24
CA PRO A 125 23.32 8.04 16.56
C PRO A 125 22.10 8.38 17.44
N ALA A 126 21.42 9.50 17.20
CA ALA A 126 20.21 9.86 17.93
C ALA A 126 19.05 8.95 17.54
N VAL A 127 18.92 8.63 16.25
CA VAL A 127 17.93 7.66 15.75
C VAL A 127 18.21 6.27 16.33
N LEU A 128 19.47 5.83 16.34
CA LEU A 128 19.86 4.55 16.97
C LEU A 128 19.52 4.50 18.46
N ALA A 129 19.75 5.60 19.17
CA ALA A 129 19.41 5.68 20.61
C ALA A 129 17.91 5.53 20.82
N LYS A 130 17.08 6.14 19.96
CA LYS A 130 15.61 6.03 19.99
C LYS A 130 15.16 4.58 19.70
N VAL A 131 15.73 3.91 18.68
CA VAL A 131 15.48 2.49 18.40
C VAL A 131 15.81 1.63 19.63
N ASN A 132 16.99 1.78 20.19
CA ASN A 132 17.41 1.00 21.36
C ASN A 132 16.50 1.24 22.58
N TYR A 133 16.07 2.48 22.80
CA TYR A 133 15.13 2.83 23.87
C TYR A 133 13.80 2.07 23.72
N ILE A 134 13.19 2.10 22.52
CA ILE A 134 11.94 1.39 22.24
C ILE A 134 12.09 -0.11 22.47
N ILE A 135 13.19 -0.71 22.00
CA ILE A 135 13.47 -2.13 22.20
C ILE A 135 13.59 -2.46 23.68
N ASP A 136 14.31 -1.66 24.45
CA ASP A 136 14.48 -1.89 25.89
C ASP A 136 13.14 -1.82 26.65
N GLU A 137 12.27 -0.89 26.29
CA GLU A 137 10.92 -0.78 26.84
C GLU A 137 10.01 -1.96 26.45
N LEU A 138 10.04 -2.39 25.19
CA LEU A 138 9.29 -3.58 24.75
C LEU A 138 9.77 -4.85 25.45
N VAL A 139 11.07 -5.04 25.62
CA VAL A 139 11.65 -6.16 26.37
C VAL A 139 11.26 -6.12 27.84
N ALA A 140 11.19 -4.92 28.44
CA ALA A 140 10.71 -4.77 29.82
C ALA A 140 9.22 -5.17 29.93
N CYS A 141 8.37 -4.77 28.98
CA CYS A 141 6.97 -5.17 28.93
C CYS A 141 6.82 -6.69 28.76
N GLN A 142 7.58 -7.30 27.83
CA GLN A 142 7.53 -8.74 27.58
C GLN A 142 7.94 -9.56 28.81
N LYS A 143 9.00 -9.14 29.51
CA LYS A 143 9.46 -9.74 30.77
C LYS A 143 8.43 -9.63 31.89
N ALA A 144 7.77 -8.47 32.02
CA ALA A 144 6.73 -8.27 33.03
C ALA A 144 5.52 -9.21 32.79
N ARG A 145 5.13 -9.42 31.54
CA ARG A 145 4.05 -10.35 31.16
C ARG A 145 4.40 -11.84 31.34
N LYS A 146 5.65 -12.22 31.29
CA LYS A 146 6.17 -13.60 31.45
C LYS A 146 5.64 -14.63 30.43
N SER A 147 4.93 -14.19 29.37
CA SER A 147 4.28 -15.06 28.38
C SER A 147 5.01 -15.09 27.03
N GLY A 148 5.94 -14.19 26.80
CA GLY A 148 6.55 -13.93 25.48
C GLY A 148 5.75 -12.99 24.60
N TYR A 149 4.51 -12.64 24.97
CA TYR A 149 3.62 -11.78 24.23
C TYR A 149 3.94 -10.30 24.38
N LEU A 150 3.70 -9.56 23.29
CA LEU A 150 3.72 -8.09 23.22
C LEU A 150 2.44 -7.61 22.55
N GLY A 151 1.70 -6.71 23.21
CA GLY A 151 0.51 -6.09 22.69
C GLY A 151 0.11 -4.85 23.47
N ALA A 152 -0.76 -4.04 22.87
CA ALA A 152 -1.14 -2.73 23.39
C ALA A 152 -2.64 -2.45 23.33
N PHE A 153 -3.44 -3.29 22.65
CA PHE A 153 -4.88 -3.07 22.51
C PHE A 153 -5.69 -3.63 23.69
N GLY A 154 -6.94 -3.18 23.82
CA GLY A 154 -7.79 -3.60 24.94
C GLY A 154 -8.25 -5.06 24.84
N ASN A 155 -8.60 -5.66 25.97
CA ASN A 155 -9.18 -7.01 26.07
C ASN A 155 -8.34 -8.16 25.50
N GLU A 156 -7.05 -7.95 25.23
CA GLU A 156 -6.19 -8.93 24.57
C GLU A 156 -6.10 -10.26 25.29
N ASP A 157 -6.07 -10.28 26.62
CA ASP A 157 -6.01 -11.52 27.39
C ASP A 157 -7.26 -12.39 27.18
N LYS A 158 -8.45 -11.79 27.01
CA LYS A 158 -9.69 -12.48 26.67
C LYS A 158 -9.64 -13.02 25.25
N ILE A 159 -9.22 -12.19 24.29
CA ILE A 159 -9.16 -12.56 22.87
C ILE A 159 -8.25 -13.76 22.67
N TRP A 160 -7.02 -13.69 23.18
CA TRP A 160 -6.04 -14.76 23.07
C TRP A 160 -6.38 -15.97 23.93
N GLY A 161 -6.94 -15.76 25.12
CA GLY A 161 -7.40 -16.83 25.99
C GLY A 161 -8.52 -17.67 25.38
N GLU A 162 -9.48 -17.08 24.68
CA GLU A 162 -10.49 -17.80 23.92
C GLU A 162 -9.89 -18.55 22.73
N LEU A 163 -9.00 -17.92 21.98
CA LEU A 163 -8.31 -18.58 20.87
C LEU A 163 -7.53 -19.81 21.34
N ALA A 164 -6.79 -19.73 22.44
CA ALA A 164 -6.02 -20.83 23.02
C ALA A 164 -6.89 -22.00 23.50
N LYS A 165 -8.16 -21.76 23.78
CA LYS A 165 -9.16 -22.80 24.10
C LYS A 165 -9.78 -23.46 22.85
N GLY A 166 -9.50 -22.91 21.65
CA GLY A 166 -10.11 -23.33 20.39
C GLY A 166 -11.45 -22.62 20.09
N ASN A 167 -11.81 -21.60 20.85
CA ASN A 167 -12.99 -20.78 20.58
C ASN A 167 -12.66 -19.71 19.56
N VAL A 168 -13.09 -19.89 18.31
CA VAL A 168 -12.84 -18.99 17.20
C VAL A 168 -14.15 -18.36 16.75
N LYS A 169 -14.33 -17.06 17.03
CA LYS A 169 -15.36 -16.19 16.44
C LYS A 169 -14.66 -15.17 15.55
N THR A 170 -15.08 -15.04 14.31
CA THR A 170 -14.36 -14.22 13.36
C THR A 170 -15.28 -13.52 12.36
N GLY A 171 -14.91 -12.32 11.97
CA GLY A 171 -15.36 -11.56 10.80
C GLY A 171 -14.14 -11.14 9.98
N GLY A 172 -14.31 -10.37 8.90
CA GLY A 172 -13.19 -9.94 8.06
C GLY A 172 -12.08 -9.21 8.82
N PHE A 173 -12.46 -8.43 9.83
CA PHE A 173 -11.55 -7.63 10.67
C PHE A 173 -11.75 -7.89 12.19
N ASP A 174 -12.55 -8.86 12.56
CA ASP A 174 -12.79 -9.22 13.94
C ASP A 174 -12.29 -10.64 14.24
N LEU A 175 -11.59 -10.81 15.36
CA LEU A 175 -11.26 -12.09 15.96
C LEU A 175 -11.56 -12.05 17.46
N ASN A 176 -12.58 -12.77 17.89
CA ASN A 176 -13.02 -12.85 19.29
C ASN A 176 -13.32 -11.48 19.94
N GLY A 177 -13.76 -10.50 19.14
CA GLY A 177 -14.03 -9.11 19.56
C GLY A 177 -12.80 -8.20 19.53
N GLY A 178 -11.69 -8.63 18.94
CA GLY A 178 -10.51 -7.82 18.71
C GLY A 178 -10.39 -7.39 17.25
N TRP A 179 -10.09 -6.12 17.02
CA TRP A 179 -9.88 -5.59 15.68
C TRP A 179 -8.53 -6.06 15.12
N SER A 180 -8.54 -6.92 14.11
CA SER A 180 -7.37 -7.45 13.37
C SER A 180 -6.15 -7.76 14.26
N PRO A 181 -6.30 -8.54 15.37
CA PRO A 181 -5.24 -8.64 16.36
C PRO A 181 -3.95 -9.27 15.81
N TRP A 182 -4.04 -10.21 14.85
CA TRP A 182 -2.86 -10.78 14.19
C TRP A 182 -2.12 -9.77 13.31
N TYR A 183 -2.83 -8.81 12.71
CA TYR A 183 -2.20 -7.71 11.98
C TYR A 183 -1.31 -6.88 12.92
N THR A 184 -1.79 -6.54 14.11
CA THR A 184 -1.00 -5.81 15.11
C THR A 184 0.22 -6.61 15.56
N VAL A 185 0.07 -7.90 15.87
CA VAL A 185 1.21 -8.78 16.20
C VAL A 185 2.23 -8.83 15.07
N HIS A 186 1.77 -8.93 13.81
CA HIS A 186 2.65 -8.87 12.65
C HIS A 186 3.48 -7.60 12.63
N LYS A 187 2.85 -6.43 12.81
CA LYS A 187 3.58 -5.14 12.75
C LYS A 187 4.64 -5.01 13.84
N ILE A 188 4.32 -5.44 15.05
CA ILE A 188 5.28 -5.48 16.16
C ILE A 188 6.45 -6.41 15.82
N MET A 189 6.17 -7.62 15.33
CA MET A 189 7.19 -8.60 14.96
C MET A 189 8.07 -8.09 13.81
N ALA A 190 7.47 -7.47 12.78
CA ALA A 190 8.20 -6.86 11.67
C ALA A 190 9.14 -5.75 12.17
N GLY A 191 8.64 -4.82 12.98
CA GLY A 191 9.46 -3.75 13.56
C GLY A 191 10.64 -4.26 14.40
N LEU A 192 10.44 -5.32 15.17
CA LEU A 192 11.53 -5.97 15.94
C LEU A 192 12.57 -6.61 15.02
N LEU A 193 12.14 -7.27 13.94
CA LEU A 193 13.06 -7.87 12.97
C LEU A 193 13.84 -6.81 12.20
N ASP A 194 13.18 -5.71 11.79
CA ASP A 194 13.84 -4.58 11.15
C ASP A 194 14.88 -3.93 12.08
N ALA A 195 14.53 -3.74 13.34
CA ALA A 195 15.48 -3.25 14.32
C ALA A 195 16.73 -4.16 14.46
N TYR A 196 16.55 -5.48 14.43
CA TYR A 196 17.66 -6.41 14.40
C TYR A 196 18.48 -6.28 13.10
N PHE A 197 17.83 -6.25 11.94
CA PHE A 197 18.49 -6.19 10.65
C PHE A 197 19.30 -4.91 10.45
N TYR A 198 18.66 -3.76 10.70
CA TYR A 198 19.26 -2.47 10.36
C TYR A 198 20.21 -1.93 11.41
N THR A 199 20.02 -2.34 12.69
CA THR A 199 20.83 -1.82 13.80
C THR A 199 21.72 -2.87 14.46
N GLY A 200 21.50 -4.17 14.21
CA GLY A 200 22.19 -5.28 14.86
C GLY A 200 21.72 -5.54 16.30
N ASN A 201 20.58 -4.97 16.74
CA ASN A 201 20.07 -5.10 18.10
C ASN A 201 19.59 -6.52 18.39
N LYS A 202 20.40 -7.29 19.15
CA LYS A 202 20.11 -8.69 19.49
C LYS A 202 18.92 -8.87 20.43
N LYS A 203 18.57 -7.85 21.24
CA LYS A 203 17.40 -7.90 22.11
C LYS A 203 16.11 -7.90 21.28
N ALA A 204 16.10 -7.17 20.16
CA ALA A 204 14.99 -7.15 19.23
C ALA A 204 14.75 -8.55 18.61
N LEU A 205 15.80 -9.23 18.18
CA LEU A 205 15.71 -10.62 17.72
C LEU A 205 15.17 -11.56 18.81
N SER A 206 15.70 -11.46 20.04
CA SER A 206 15.21 -12.28 21.16
C SER A 206 13.72 -12.05 21.43
N ALA A 207 13.29 -10.79 21.47
CA ALA A 207 11.88 -10.45 21.67
C ALA A 207 10.97 -10.97 20.53
N SER A 208 11.46 -10.95 19.29
CA SER A 208 10.75 -11.52 18.14
C SER A 208 10.62 -13.06 18.22
N ILE A 209 11.68 -13.75 18.71
CA ILE A 209 11.67 -15.19 18.98
C ILE A 209 10.62 -15.53 20.04
N ASP A 210 10.62 -14.84 21.17
CA ASP A 210 9.68 -15.06 22.26
C ASP A 210 8.23 -14.82 21.79
N LEU A 211 8.00 -13.80 20.95
CA LEU A 211 6.68 -13.52 20.38
C LEU A 211 6.23 -14.60 19.38
N ALA A 212 7.14 -15.16 18.59
CA ALA A 212 6.85 -16.25 17.68
C ALA A 212 6.56 -17.57 18.43
N ASP A 213 7.29 -17.86 19.49
CA ASP A 213 7.05 -19.03 20.33
C ASP A 213 5.70 -18.90 21.07
N TRP A 214 5.37 -17.70 21.56
CA TRP A 214 4.04 -17.40 22.07
C TRP A 214 2.95 -17.65 21.01
N THR A 215 3.15 -17.17 19.77
CA THR A 215 2.23 -17.38 18.64
C THR A 215 1.97 -18.87 18.43
N GLN A 216 3.02 -19.68 18.39
CA GLN A 216 2.91 -21.15 18.26
C GLN A 216 2.07 -21.76 19.39
N ASN A 217 2.30 -21.33 20.62
CA ASN A 217 1.57 -21.82 21.79
C ASN A 217 0.07 -21.49 21.73
N ILE A 218 -0.27 -20.24 21.35
CA ILE A 218 -1.67 -19.78 21.29
C ILE A 218 -2.48 -20.58 20.27
N ILE A 219 -1.92 -20.91 19.11
CA ILE A 219 -2.63 -21.64 18.06
C ILE A 219 -2.43 -23.15 18.11
N SER A 220 -1.69 -23.67 19.11
CA SER A 220 -1.30 -25.09 19.19
C SER A 220 -2.46 -26.07 19.22
N LYS A 221 -3.61 -25.67 19.75
CA LYS A 221 -4.81 -26.49 19.84
C LYS A 221 -5.76 -26.36 18.64
N LEU A 222 -5.46 -25.47 17.69
CA LEU A 222 -6.30 -25.27 16.53
C LEU A 222 -6.02 -26.37 15.50
N ASN A 223 -7.06 -27.12 15.12
CA ASN A 223 -7.03 -27.98 13.95
C ASN A 223 -7.09 -27.13 12.64
N ASP A 224 -6.97 -27.76 11.48
CA ASP A 224 -6.97 -27.07 10.20
C ASP A 224 -8.24 -26.22 9.97
N GLU A 225 -9.42 -26.74 10.30
CA GLU A 225 -10.69 -26.03 10.19
C GLU A 225 -10.71 -24.74 11.02
N LEU A 226 -10.30 -24.82 12.29
CA LEU A 226 -10.25 -23.66 13.18
C LEU A 226 -9.17 -22.67 12.75
N LEU A 227 -8.03 -23.14 12.22
CA LEU A 227 -7.02 -22.27 11.62
C LEU A 227 -7.59 -21.50 10.42
N GLN A 228 -8.23 -22.19 9.47
CA GLN A 228 -8.85 -21.53 8.31
C GLN A 228 -9.97 -20.56 8.73
N LYS A 229 -10.71 -20.88 9.78
CA LYS A 229 -11.68 -19.97 10.37
C LYS A 229 -11.00 -18.74 10.98
N MET A 230 -9.91 -18.88 11.73
CA MET A 230 -9.11 -17.78 12.28
C MET A 230 -8.57 -16.87 11.18
N LEU A 231 -8.05 -17.46 10.09
CA LEU A 231 -7.48 -16.75 8.95
C LEU A 231 -8.52 -15.97 8.11
N PHE A 232 -9.80 -16.08 8.41
CA PHE A 232 -10.82 -15.22 7.83
C PHE A 232 -10.65 -13.76 8.28
N CYS A 233 -10.25 -13.55 9.54
CA CYS A 233 -9.82 -12.24 10.02
C CYS A 233 -8.46 -11.87 9.40
N GLU A 234 -8.30 -10.59 9.07
CA GLU A 234 -7.02 -10.05 8.61
C GLU A 234 -5.87 -10.39 9.57
N TYR A 235 -4.74 -10.82 9.01
CA TYR A 235 -3.55 -11.21 9.79
C TYR A 235 -2.25 -10.60 9.25
N GLY A 236 -2.34 -9.67 8.29
CA GLY A 236 -1.18 -9.00 7.71
C GLY A 236 -0.13 -9.96 7.17
N GLY A 237 1.14 -9.62 7.33
CA GLY A 237 2.30 -10.42 6.87
C GLY A 237 2.86 -11.38 7.93
N MET A 238 2.03 -11.94 8.82
CA MET A 238 2.50 -12.92 9.83
C MET A 238 3.33 -14.05 9.21
N ALA A 239 2.90 -14.59 8.07
CA ALA A 239 3.63 -15.65 7.39
C ALA A 239 5.01 -15.18 6.90
N GLU A 240 5.11 -13.98 6.33
CA GLU A 240 6.38 -13.39 5.87
C GLU A 240 7.38 -13.23 7.02
N THR A 241 6.95 -12.62 8.14
CA THR A 241 7.84 -12.41 9.29
C THR A 241 8.35 -13.71 9.89
N LEU A 242 7.51 -14.75 9.90
CA LEU A 242 7.91 -16.08 10.38
C LEU A 242 8.89 -16.78 9.44
N VAL A 243 8.74 -16.64 8.11
CA VAL A 243 9.75 -17.12 7.14
C VAL A 243 11.07 -16.39 7.31
N ASN A 244 11.05 -15.09 7.52
CA ASN A 244 12.25 -14.30 7.79
C ASN A 244 12.93 -14.72 9.10
N LEU A 245 12.13 -14.97 10.14
CA LEU A 245 12.65 -15.48 11.41
C LEU A 245 13.29 -16.87 11.25
N TYR A 246 12.70 -17.75 10.43
CA TYR A 246 13.33 -19.02 10.05
C TYR A 246 14.66 -18.80 9.33
N ALA A 247 14.69 -17.91 8.34
CA ALA A 247 15.91 -17.61 7.60
C ALA A 247 17.07 -17.14 8.52
N ILE A 248 16.74 -16.35 9.54
CA ILE A 248 17.71 -15.81 10.51
C ILE A 248 18.14 -16.88 11.52
N THR A 249 17.20 -17.64 12.08
CA THR A 249 17.46 -18.55 13.19
C THR A 249 17.91 -19.94 12.76
N GLY A 250 17.47 -20.39 11.58
CA GLY A 250 17.59 -21.76 11.10
C GLY A 250 16.61 -22.73 11.78
N GLU A 251 15.72 -22.24 12.67
CA GLU A 251 14.78 -23.05 13.42
C GLU A 251 13.55 -23.38 12.59
N LYS A 252 13.49 -24.61 12.05
CA LYS A 252 12.41 -25.07 11.14
C LYS A 252 10.99 -24.83 11.68
N LYS A 253 10.82 -24.81 13.01
CA LYS A 253 9.51 -24.54 13.65
C LYS A 253 8.87 -23.23 13.16
N TYR A 254 9.65 -22.19 12.81
CA TYR A 254 9.11 -20.92 12.31
C TYR A 254 8.67 -21.00 10.86
N LEU A 255 9.34 -21.81 10.03
CA LEU A 255 8.82 -22.11 8.69
C LEU A 255 7.51 -22.90 8.79
N ASP A 256 7.46 -23.94 9.63
CA ASP A 256 6.24 -24.73 9.84
C ASP A 256 5.10 -23.86 10.39
N LEU A 257 5.42 -22.90 11.28
CA LEU A 257 4.47 -21.92 11.81
C LEU A 257 3.97 -20.96 10.72
N SER A 258 4.83 -20.55 9.76
CA SER A 258 4.40 -19.69 8.65
C SER A 258 3.31 -20.34 7.78
N TYR A 259 3.37 -21.68 7.59
CA TYR A 259 2.33 -22.42 6.88
C TYR A 259 1.01 -22.56 7.67
N LYS A 260 0.99 -22.28 8.98
CA LYS A 260 -0.26 -22.15 9.74
C LYS A 260 -1.03 -20.88 9.39
N PHE A 261 -0.34 -19.88 8.80
CA PHE A 261 -0.92 -18.65 8.25
C PHE A 261 -1.09 -18.73 6.73
N TYR A 262 -1.40 -19.91 6.19
CA TYR A 262 -1.71 -20.15 4.78
C TYR A 262 -3.24 -20.18 4.58
N ASP A 263 -3.81 -19.10 4.03
CA ASP A 263 -5.25 -18.97 3.74
C ASP A 263 -5.61 -19.72 2.45
N LYS A 264 -6.09 -20.93 2.58
CA LYS A 264 -6.44 -21.83 1.45
C LYS A 264 -7.49 -21.22 0.52
N ARG A 265 -8.41 -20.40 1.05
CA ARG A 265 -9.49 -19.78 0.26
C ARG A 265 -8.95 -18.80 -0.77
N ILE A 266 -7.79 -18.23 -0.51
CA ILE A 266 -7.12 -17.25 -1.38
C ILE A 266 -5.96 -17.88 -2.13
N LEU A 267 -5.08 -18.59 -1.44
CA LEU A 267 -3.82 -19.05 -2.02
C LEU A 267 -3.99 -20.27 -2.94
N ASP A 268 -4.88 -21.23 -2.61
CA ASP A 268 -5.10 -22.40 -3.46
C ASP A 268 -5.69 -22.07 -4.85
N PRO A 269 -6.70 -21.17 -4.97
CA PRO A 269 -7.13 -20.71 -6.30
C PRO A 269 -6.05 -19.96 -7.07
N LEU A 270 -5.29 -19.08 -6.41
CA LEU A 270 -4.20 -18.32 -7.05
C LEU A 270 -3.08 -19.24 -7.55
N ALA A 271 -2.74 -20.31 -6.82
CA ALA A 271 -1.81 -21.34 -7.29
C ALA A 271 -2.28 -22.03 -8.57
N LYS A 272 -3.60 -22.09 -8.81
CA LYS A 272 -4.22 -22.61 -10.02
C LYS A 272 -4.48 -21.55 -11.08
N GLN A 273 -3.92 -20.34 -10.91
CA GLN A 273 -4.09 -19.20 -11.79
C GLN A 273 -5.56 -18.79 -11.98
N GLN A 274 -6.36 -18.87 -10.91
CA GLN A 274 -7.75 -18.44 -10.89
C GLN A 274 -7.84 -17.07 -10.24
N ASP A 275 -8.35 -16.09 -10.97
CA ASP A 275 -8.62 -14.78 -10.42
C ASP A 275 -9.91 -14.82 -9.59
N ILE A 276 -9.71 -14.77 -8.27
CA ILE A 276 -10.79 -14.73 -7.27
C ILE A 276 -10.77 -13.41 -6.52
N LEU A 277 -10.01 -12.44 -7.02
CA LEU A 277 -9.72 -11.18 -6.35
C LEU A 277 -10.86 -10.15 -6.39
N PRO A 278 -11.76 -10.15 -7.40
CA PRO A 278 -12.89 -9.22 -7.40
C PRO A 278 -13.63 -9.24 -6.06
N GLY A 279 -13.89 -8.04 -5.53
CA GLY A 279 -14.54 -7.87 -4.24
C GLY A 279 -13.72 -8.22 -3.01
N LYS A 280 -12.46 -8.60 -3.13
CA LYS A 280 -11.58 -8.80 -1.96
C LYS A 280 -10.96 -7.48 -1.54
N HIS A 281 -10.81 -7.32 -0.23
CA HIS A 281 -10.03 -6.23 0.33
C HIS A 281 -8.57 -6.40 -0.09
N SER A 282 -8.04 -5.46 -0.85
CA SER A 282 -6.75 -5.60 -1.54
C SER A 282 -5.59 -5.78 -0.56
N ASN A 283 -5.47 -4.87 0.40
CA ASN A 283 -4.35 -4.87 1.34
C ASN A 283 -4.33 -6.13 2.23
N THR A 284 -5.47 -6.75 2.49
CA THR A 284 -5.54 -8.02 3.22
C THR A 284 -4.91 -9.18 2.43
N GLN A 285 -4.89 -9.11 1.09
CA GLN A 285 -4.34 -10.19 0.25
C GLN A 285 -2.84 -10.03 -0.01
N ILE A 286 -2.38 -8.84 -0.36
CA ILE A 286 -1.00 -8.62 -0.83
C ILE A 286 0.07 -9.17 0.14
N PRO A 287 0.00 -8.96 1.47
CA PRO A 287 0.97 -9.50 2.42
C PRO A 287 1.04 -11.04 2.44
N LYS A 288 -0.09 -11.73 2.14
CA LYS A 288 -0.10 -13.19 2.00
C LYS A 288 0.77 -13.66 0.83
N ILE A 289 0.77 -12.86 -0.24
CA ILE A 289 1.50 -13.15 -1.48
C ILE A 289 2.99 -12.84 -1.32
N ILE A 290 3.34 -11.79 -0.59
CA ILE A 290 4.74 -11.51 -0.24
C ILE A 290 5.32 -12.70 0.56
N ALA A 291 4.53 -13.28 1.47
CA ALA A 291 4.93 -14.47 2.19
C ALA A 291 5.15 -15.68 1.27
N SER A 292 4.31 -15.85 0.22
CA SER A 292 4.51 -16.89 -0.79
C SER A 292 5.80 -16.67 -1.57
N ALA A 293 6.05 -15.45 -2.08
CA ALA A 293 7.31 -15.13 -2.74
C ALA A 293 8.52 -15.47 -1.84
N ARG A 294 8.47 -15.05 -0.58
CA ARG A 294 9.56 -15.31 0.37
C ARG A 294 9.72 -16.80 0.71
N ARG A 295 8.62 -17.57 0.84
CA ARG A 295 8.70 -19.03 1.03
C ARG A 295 9.31 -19.71 -0.18
N HIS A 296 8.92 -19.32 -1.41
CA HIS A 296 9.51 -19.85 -2.62
C HIS A 296 11.03 -19.66 -2.65
N GLU A 297 11.53 -18.47 -2.36
CA GLU A 297 12.97 -18.19 -2.30
C GLU A 297 13.70 -19.17 -1.36
N ILE A 298 13.14 -19.44 -0.20
CA ILE A 298 13.76 -20.27 0.85
C ILE A 298 13.58 -21.76 0.60
N THR A 299 12.45 -22.21 0.06
CA THR A 299 12.06 -23.63 -0.02
C THR A 299 12.10 -24.18 -1.44
N GLY A 300 11.95 -23.33 -2.47
CA GLY A 300 11.78 -23.72 -3.85
C GLY A 300 10.36 -24.20 -4.19
N ASP A 301 9.37 -23.95 -3.32
CA ASP A 301 7.98 -24.38 -3.53
C ASP A 301 7.37 -23.70 -4.76
N GLN A 302 7.02 -24.50 -5.77
CA GLN A 302 6.52 -24.00 -7.05
C GLN A 302 5.09 -23.47 -6.97
N ASN A 303 4.27 -23.90 -6.00
CA ASN A 303 2.95 -23.32 -5.79
C ASN A 303 3.07 -21.88 -5.28
N ASP A 304 3.96 -21.63 -4.33
CA ASP A 304 4.23 -20.31 -3.81
C ASP A 304 4.77 -19.36 -4.90
N GLN A 305 5.59 -19.86 -5.84
CA GLN A 305 6.02 -19.09 -7.03
C GLN A 305 4.83 -18.76 -7.93
N ALA A 306 4.03 -19.77 -8.28
CA ALA A 306 2.86 -19.58 -9.15
C ALA A 306 1.86 -18.55 -8.57
N ILE A 307 1.66 -18.58 -7.24
CA ILE A 307 0.84 -17.61 -6.52
C ILE A 307 1.39 -16.18 -6.71
N ALA A 308 2.68 -15.99 -6.46
CA ALA A 308 3.31 -14.67 -6.49
C ALA A 308 3.30 -14.07 -7.91
N ASP A 309 3.70 -14.85 -8.91
CA ASP A 309 3.74 -14.44 -10.32
C ASP A 309 2.34 -14.12 -10.86
N PHE A 310 1.36 -14.98 -10.61
CA PHE A 310 0.01 -14.81 -11.11
C PHE A 310 -0.67 -13.60 -10.45
N PHE A 311 -0.56 -13.47 -9.14
CA PHE A 311 -1.15 -12.35 -8.41
C PHE A 311 -0.59 -11.01 -8.89
N TRP A 312 0.75 -10.88 -9.00
CA TRP A 312 1.38 -9.65 -9.46
C TRP A 312 0.87 -9.23 -10.84
N LYS A 313 0.84 -10.16 -11.79
CA LYS A 313 0.32 -9.90 -13.15
C LYS A 313 -1.15 -9.49 -13.12
N THR A 314 -1.97 -10.18 -12.34
CA THR A 314 -3.40 -9.89 -12.22
C THR A 314 -3.62 -8.48 -11.67
N ILE A 315 -2.94 -8.10 -10.59
CA ILE A 315 -3.09 -6.76 -10.03
C ILE A 315 -2.58 -5.69 -10.99
N VAL A 316 -1.37 -5.85 -11.53
CA VAL A 316 -0.72 -4.81 -12.33
C VAL A 316 -1.47 -4.56 -13.65
N TYR A 317 -1.95 -5.62 -14.31
CA TYR A 317 -2.56 -5.49 -15.63
C TYR A 317 -4.07 -5.36 -15.63
N HIS A 318 -4.75 -5.81 -14.57
CA HIS A 318 -6.21 -5.89 -14.59
C HIS A 318 -6.91 -5.09 -13.50
N HIS A 319 -6.17 -4.65 -12.45
CA HIS A 319 -6.77 -3.94 -11.31
C HIS A 319 -6.09 -2.61 -10.97
N SER A 320 -5.02 -2.22 -11.70
CA SER A 320 -4.27 -1.00 -11.40
C SER A 320 -4.68 0.18 -12.27
N TYR A 321 -4.70 1.36 -11.66
CA TYR A 321 -4.98 2.65 -12.32
C TYR A 321 -3.70 3.29 -12.88
N ALA A 322 -3.84 4.44 -13.51
CA ALA A 322 -2.73 5.20 -14.08
C ALA A 322 -1.63 5.57 -13.06
N THR A 323 -1.97 5.70 -11.79
CA THR A 323 -1.01 5.92 -10.70
C THR A 323 -0.15 4.69 -10.39
N GLY A 324 -0.52 3.50 -10.84
CA GLY A 324 0.04 2.22 -10.38
C GLY A 324 -0.61 1.69 -9.10
N GLY A 325 -1.47 2.48 -8.44
CA GLY A 325 -2.27 2.03 -7.31
C GLY A 325 -3.49 1.21 -7.75
N ASN A 326 -4.10 0.50 -6.83
CA ASN A 326 -5.27 -0.34 -7.06
C ASN A 326 -6.32 -0.15 -5.96
N SER A 327 -7.49 -0.73 -6.12
CA SER A 327 -8.65 -0.71 -5.23
C SER A 327 -9.52 0.55 -5.32
N ASN A 328 -10.75 0.40 -4.87
CA ASN A 328 -11.68 1.48 -4.58
C ASN A 328 -12.39 1.12 -3.27
N TYR A 329 -12.40 2.04 -2.29
CA TYR A 329 -12.82 1.71 -0.92
C TYR A 329 -12.12 0.44 -0.38
N GLU A 330 -10.81 0.31 -0.65
CA GLU A 330 -9.95 -0.83 -0.27
C GLU A 330 -10.19 -2.14 -1.05
N TYR A 331 -11.26 -2.22 -1.84
CA TYR A 331 -11.67 -3.46 -2.53
C TYR A 331 -11.32 -3.45 -4.01
N LEU A 332 -10.96 -4.63 -4.53
CA LEU A 332 -10.68 -4.84 -5.94
C LEU A 332 -11.97 -4.97 -6.73
N SER A 333 -12.05 -4.28 -7.87
CA SER A 333 -13.16 -4.40 -8.83
C SER A 333 -13.03 -5.66 -9.68
N GLU A 334 -14.03 -5.94 -10.52
CA GLU A 334 -13.89 -6.90 -11.61
C GLU A 334 -12.69 -6.53 -12.50
N PRO A 335 -11.96 -7.52 -13.06
CA PRO A 335 -10.81 -7.26 -13.92
C PRO A 335 -11.17 -6.31 -15.08
N ASN A 336 -10.37 -5.30 -15.27
CA ASN A 336 -10.57 -4.27 -16.31
C ASN A 336 -11.91 -3.50 -16.22
N LYS A 337 -12.55 -3.47 -15.05
CA LYS A 337 -13.78 -2.68 -14.77
C LYS A 337 -13.46 -1.57 -13.77
N LEU A 338 -12.72 -0.56 -14.22
CA LEU A 338 -12.14 0.48 -13.38
C LEU A 338 -12.81 1.85 -13.55
N ASN A 339 -13.45 2.09 -14.70
CA ASN A 339 -13.98 3.41 -15.09
C ASN A 339 -14.97 3.99 -14.07
N ASP A 340 -15.89 3.15 -13.57
CA ASP A 340 -16.95 3.57 -12.65
C ASP A 340 -16.51 3.55 -11.18
N LYS A 341 -15.21 3.33 -10.93
CA LYS A 341 -14.62 3.22 -9.60
C LYS A 341 -13.71 4.39 -9.25
N LEU A 342 -13.76 5.49 -10.01
CA LEU A 342 -13.00 6.71 -9.71
C LEU A 342 -13.73 7.54 -8.65
N THR A 343 -13.33 7.37 -7.40
CA THR A 343 -13.92 8.05 -6.22
C THR A 343 -12.85 8.78 -5.40
N GLU A 344 -13.25 9.39 -4.31
CA GLU A 344 -12.36 9.94 -3.28
C GLU A 344 -11.53 8.86 -2.58
N ASN A 345 -12.03 7.63 -2.53
CA ASN A 345 -11.41 6.51 -1.83
C ASN A 345 -10.78 5.51 -2.81
N THR A 346 -10.28 6.01 -3.95
CA THR A 346 -9.53 5.20 -4.91
C THR A 346 -8.08 5.06 -4.45
N THR A 347 -7.48 3.91 -4.69
CA THR A 347 -6.04 3.63 -4.52
C THR A 347 -5.52 3.86 -3.10
N GLU A 348 -5.70 2.85 -2.25
CA GLU A 348 -5.11 2.80 -0.90
C GLU A 348 -3.58 2.74 -0.96
N THR A 349 -2.91 3.57 -0.16
CA THR A 349 -1.44 3.68 -0.19
C THR A 349 -0.74 2.40 0.30
N CYS A 350 -1.30 1.68 1.28
CA CYS A 350 -0.75 0.42 1.76
C CYS A 350 -0.66 -0.64 0.66
N ASN A 351 -1.65 -0.68 -0.25
CA ASN A 351 -1.63 -1.62 -1.37
C ASN A 351 -0.37 -1.45 -2.22
N THR A 352 -0.06 -0.20 -2.57
CA THR A 352 1.10 0.12 -3.41
C THR A 352 2.41 -0.15 -2.67
N TYR A 353 2.51 0.19 -1.39
CA TYR A 353 3.64 -0.19 -0.55
C TYR A 353 3.95 -1.69 -0.62
N ASN A 354 2.93 -2.52 -0.39
CA ASN A 354 3.07 -3.98 -0.41
C ASN A 354 3.33 -4.52 -1.82
N MET A 355 2.76 -3.92 -2.86
CA MET A 355 3.05 -4.30 -4.25
C MET A 355 4.49 -3.99 -4.65
N LEU A 356 5.09 -2.89 -4.16
CA LEU A 356 6.50 -2.59 -4.39
C LEU A 356 7.41 -3.61 -3.68
N LYS A 357 7.06 -4.06 -2.46
CA LYS A 357 7.76 -5.17 -1.79
C LYS A 357 7.70 -6.45 -2.62
N LEU A 358 6.50 -6.86 -3.06
CA LEU A 358 6.34 -8.04 -3.91
C LEU A 358 7.15 -7.94 -5.20
N THR A 359 7.13 -6.77 -5.85
CA THR A 359 7.91 -6.51 -7.07
C THR A 359 9.41 -6.71 -6.83
N GLY A 360 9.93 -6.28 -5.70
CA GLY A 360 11.33 -6.48 -5.31
C GLY A 360 11.71 -7.96 -5.17
N HIS A 361 10.86 -8.78 -4.55
CA HIS A 361 11.06 -10.23 -4.47
C HIS A 361 11.08 -10.90 -5.84
N LEU A 362 10.10 -10.58 -6.69
CA LEU A 362 10.04 -11.13 -8.05
C LEU A 362 11.24 -10.71 -8.90
N PHE A 363 11.70 -9.46 -8.75
CA PHE A 363 12.91 -8.98 -9.43
C PHE A 363 14.16 -9.71 -8.97
N ALA A 364 14.27 -10.03 -7.70
CA ALA A 364 15.42 -10.75 -7.18
C ALA A 364 15.60 -12.12 -7.86
N GLU A 365 14.51 -12.81 -8.15
CA GLU A 365 14.54 -14.12 -8.85
C GLU A 365 14.66 -13.98 -10.37
N ASN A 366 13.90 -13.09 -10.98
CA ASN A 366 13.79 -12.92 -12.42
C ASN A 366 13.87 -11.43 -12.81
N PRO A 367 15.10 -10.86 -12.86
CA PRO A 367 15.28 -9.46 -13.20
C PRO A 367 14.70 -9.14 -14.58
N SER A 368 13.73 -8.21 -14.62
CA SER A 368 13.17 -7.68 -15.86
C SER A 368 12.85 -6.19 -15.75
N ALA A 369 12.98 -5.47 -16.86
CA ALA A 369 12.60 -4.07 -16.95
C ALA A 369 11.10 -3.85 -16.68
N GLU A 370 10.25 -4.82 -17.03
CA GLU A 370 8.79 -4.81 -16.81
C GLU A 370 8.42 -4.62 -15.35
N LEU A 371 9.12 -5.29 -14.44
CA LEU A 371 8.91 -5.16 -12.98
C LEU A 371 9.23 -3.74 -12.52
N PHE A 372 10.32 -3.15 -13.02
CA PHE A 372 10.70 -1.79 -12.68
C PHE A 372 9.93 -0.71 -13.45
N ASP A 373 9.31 -1.02 -14.58
CA ASP A 373 8.35 -0.11 -15.21
C ASP A 373 7.10 0.09 -14.33
N TYR A 374 6.61 -0.98 -13.70
CA TYR A 374 5.56 -0.88 -12.68
C TYR A 374 6.06 -0.16 -11.42
N TYR A 375 7.23 -0.55 -10.92
CA TYR A 375 7.82 0.04 -9.71
C TYR A 375 8.00 1.56 -9.85
N GLU A 376 8.60 2.02 -10.96
CA GLU A 376 8.80 3.43 -11.26
C GLU A 376 7.47 4.19 -11.37
N LYS A 377 6.51 3.62 -12.11
CA LYS A 377 5.16 4.20 -12.26
C LYS A 377 4.49 4.41 -10.91
N ALA A 378 4.47 3.39 -10.06
CA ALA A 378 3.84 3.43 -8.74
C ALA A 378 4.61 4.34 -7.76
N LEU A 379 5.94 4.34 -7.84
CA LEU A 379 6.79 5.17 -6.99
C LEU A 379 6.57 6.67 -7.25
N TYR A 380 6.59 7.12 -8.52
CA TYR A 380 6.37 8.52 -8.88
C TYR A 380 4.91 8.95 -8.67
N ASN A 381 3.96 8.13 -9.09
CA ASN A 381 2.59 8.58 -9.30
C ASN A 381 1.63 8.17 -8.19
N HIS A 382 2.08 7.32 -7.27
CA HIS A 382 1.30 6.96 -6.09
C HIS A 382 2.07 7.25 -4.80
N ILE A 383 3.21 6.60 -4.56
CA ILE A 383 3.95 6.75 -3.29
C ILE A 383 4.39 8.20 -3.08
N LEU A 384 5.11 8.79 -4.04
CA LEU A 384 5.54 10.18 -3.95
C LEU A 384 4.35 11.16 -3.89
N ALA A 385 3.25 10.83 -4.59
CA ALA A 385 2.03 11.63 -4.60
C ALA A 385 1.19 11.52 -3.33
N SER A 386 1.41 10.51 -2.48
CA SER A 386 0.64 10.29 -1.24
C SER A 386 1.13 11.13 -0.07
N GLN A 387 2.27 11.80 -0.18
CA GLN A 387 2.85 12.60 0.89
C GLN A 387 2.70 14.10 0.61
N ASN A 388 2.40 14.87 1.64
CA ASN A 388 2.63 16.31 1.63
C ASN A 388 4.10 16.58 1.96
N HIS A 389 4.87 17.03 1.00
CA HIS A 389 6.32 17.24 1.16
C HIS A 389 6.67 18.47 2.03
N ASP A 390 5.69 19.25 2.47
CA ASP A 390 5.93 20.42 3.35
C ASP A 390 5.96 20.01 4.84
N ASP A 391 5.20 19.00 5.22
CA ASP A 391 5.01 18.59 6.62
C ASP A 391 5.14 17.07 6.88
N GLY A 392 5.30 16.27 5.82
CA GLY A 392 5.41 14.81 5.89
C GLY A 392 4.10 14.08 6.12
N MET A 393 2.95 14.77 6.11
CA MET A 393 1.65 14.11 6.30
C MET A 393 1.25 13.26 5.09
N MET A 394 0.45 12.22 5.31
CA MET A 394 0.24 11.13 4.37
C MET A 394 -1.22 10.90 4.05
N CYS A 395 -1.52 10.54 2.80
CA CYS A 395 -2.86 10.13 2.40
C CYS A 395 -3.14 8.67 2.73
N TYR A 396 -4.37 8.37 3.14
CA TYR A 396 -4.89 7.01 3.16
C TYR A 396 -5.19 6.55 1.73
N PHE A 397 -6.08 7.26 1.07
CA PHE A 397 -6.38 7.11 -0.34
C PHE A 397 -5.75 8.24 -1.16
N VAL A 398 -5.37 7.94 -2.39
CA VAL A 398 -4.97 8.95 -3.37
C VAL A 398 -6.10 9.10 -4.38
N PRO A 399 -7.02 10.06 -4.18
CA PRO A 399 -8.26 10.15 -4.94
C PRO A 399 -8.06 10.24 -6.44
N LEU A 400 -8.85 9.46 -7.19
CA LEU A 400 -8.89 9.53 -8.65
C LEU A 400 -10.23 10.03 -9.19
N ARG A 401 -11.17 10.43 -8.32
CA ARG A 401 -12.35 11.19 -8.72
C ARG A 401 -11.91 12.40 -9.55
N MET A 402 -12.56 12.58 -10.70
CA MET A 402 -12.34 13.79 -11.50
C MET A 402 -12.86 15.00 -10.71
N GLY A 403 -11.98 15.95 -10.40
CA GLY A 403 -12.26 17.02 -9.48
C GLY A 403 -12.13 16.64 -7.99
N GLY A 404 -11.39 15.59 -7.67
CA GLY A 404 -11.08 15.19 -6.30
C GLY A 404 -9.98 16.04 -5.66
N LYS A 405 -9.73 15.81 -4.37
CA LYS A 405 -8.71 16.49 -3.57
C LYS A 405 -8.06 15.47 -2.63
N LYS A 406 -6.75 15.55 -2.42
CA LYS A 406 -6.06 14.73 -1.43
C LYS A 406 -6.43 15.16 -0.01
N GLU A 407 -6.63 14.18 0.86
CA GLU A 407 -6.79 14.37 2.28
C GLU A 407 -5.59 13.78 2.99
N TYR A 408 -4.92 14.60 3.80
CA TYR A 408 -3.73 14.20 4.54
C TYR A 408 -4.04 13.87 5.99
N SER A 409 -3.23 13.02 6.59
CA SER A 409 -3.31 12.66 7.99
C SER A 409 -3.10 13.87 8.92
N ASP A 410 -3.63 13.79 10.12
CA ASP A 410 -3.21 14.63 11.24
C ASP A 410 -1.96 14.03 11.91
N GLN A 411 -1.09 14.88 12.40
CA GLN A 411 0.21 14.50 12.95
C GLN A 411 0.11 13.52 14.14
N PHE A 412 -0.94 13.64 14.99
CA PHE A 412 -1.04 12.93 16.27
C PHE A 412 -2.36 12.21 16.52
N ASN A 413 -3.34 12.32 15.61
CA ASN A 413 -4.69 11.82 15.85
C ASN A 413 -5.23 10.91 14.73
N THR A 414 -4.43 10.55 13.74
CA THR A 414 -4.85 9.67 12.64
C THR A 414 -4.35 8.23 12.84
N PHE A 415 -3.07 8.01 12.78
CA PHE A 415 -2.39 6.71 12.98
C PHE A 415 -3.08 5.51 12.31
N THR A 416 -3.54 5.70 11.05
CA THR A 416 -4.07 4.61 10.23
C THR A 416 -2.93 3.71 9.73
N CYS A 417 -3.28 2.55 9.16
CA CYS A 417 -2.31 1.66 8.53
C CYS A 417 -1.48 2.39 7.46
N CYS A 418 -2.09 3.31 6.69
CA CYS A 418 -1.41 4.06 5.64
C CYS A 418 -0.48 5.15 6.18
N VAL A 419 -0.72 5.71 7.36
CA VAL A 419 0.28 6.52 8.07
C VAL A 419 1.49 5.65 8.42
N GLY A 420 1.25 4.43 8.89
CA GLY A 420 2.30 3.47 9.20
C GLY A 420 3.14 3.09 7.98
N THR A 421 2.51 2.65 6.88
CA THR A 421 3.25 2.33 5.65
C THR A 421 3.88 3.56 5.01
N GLY A 422 3.31 4.75 5.20
CA GLY A 422 3.88 6.01 4.78
C GLY A 422 5.23 6.26 5.46
N MET A 423 5.30 6.15 6.79
CA MET A 423 6.57 6.23 7.54
C MET A 423 7.64 5.29 6.97
N GLU A 424 7.26 4.09 6.53
CA GLU A 424 8.19 3.12 5.94
C GLU A 424 8.54 3.43 4.48
N ASN A 425 7.60 3.99 3.69
CA ASN A 425 7.80 4.28 2.27
C ASN A 425 8.87 5.33 2.05
N HIS A 426 8.77 6.43 2.80
CA HIS A 426 9.50 7.64 2.47
C HIS A 426 10.93 7.63 3.00
N VAL A 427 11.27 6.80 3.99
CA VAL A 427 12.65 6.63 4.48
C VAL A 427 13.54 5.76 3.61
N LYS A 428 12.99 5.10 2.56
CA LYS A 428 13.71 4.09 1.79
C LYS A 428 13.70 4.30 0.28
N TYR A 429 13.55 5.51 -0.20
CA TYR A 429 13.62 5.83 -1.63
C TYR A 429 14.94 5.41 -2.30
N ASN A 430 15.99 5.19 -1.54
CA ASN A 430 17.28 4.70 -1.99
C ASN A 430 17.35 3.16 -2.17
N GLU A 431 16.34 2.41 -1.76
CA GLU A 431 16.40 0.92 -1.66
C GLU A 431 16.60 0.24 -3.03
N SER A 432 15.81 0.56 -4.02
CA SER A 432 15.72 -0.22 -5.27
C SER A 432 16.33 0.48 -6.49
N ILE A 433 17.12 1.56 -6.28
CA ILE A 433 17.77 2.29 -7.39
C ILE A 433 18.75 1.37 -8.13
N TYR A 434 19.48 0.56 -7.38
CA TYR A 434 20.47 -0.37 -7.91
C TYR A 434 20.26 -1.78 -7.35
N SER A 435 20.70 -2.79 -8.15
CA SER A 435 20.81 -4.16 -7.67
C SER A 435 22.12 -4.77 -8.14
N ARG A 436 22.66 -5.70 -7.34
CA ARG A 436 23.84 -6.47 -7.70
C ARG A 436 23.41 -7.78 -8.34
N GLY A 437 23.88 -8.07 -9.56
CA GLY A 437 23.72 -9.38 -10.17
C GLY A 437 24.54 -10.47 -9.47
N ASP A 438 24.07 -11.71 -9.49
CA ASP A 438 24.78 -12.90 -9.02
C ASP A 438 26.08 -13.14 -9.82
N ASP A 439 26.08 -12.75 -11.12
CA ASP A 439 27.23 -12.71 -12.00
C ASP A 439 28.22 -11.56 -11.69
N GLY A 440 27.95 -10.79 -10.66
CA GLY A 440 28.71 -9.60 -10.28
C GLY A 440 28.44 -8.37 -11.16
N SER A 441 27.40 -8.37 -11.97
CA SER A 441 26.93 -7.19 -12.71
C SER A 441 26.26 -6.18 -11.78
N LEU A 442 26.09 -4.96 -12.28
CA LEU A 442 25.34 -3.90 -11.64
C LEU A 442 24.09 -3.59 -12.47
N TYR A 443 22.92 -3.70 -11.86
CA TYR A 443 21.66 -3.20 -12.42
C TYR A 443 21.42 -1.75 -11.99
N VAL A 444 21.08 -0.89 -12.93
CA VAL A 444 20.60 0.48 -12.72
C VAL A 444 19.12 0.48 -13.07
N ASN A 445 18.26 0.47 -12.04
CA ASN A 445 16.83 0.22 -12.17
C ASN A 445 16.00 1.50 -12.24
N LEU A 446 16.33 2.50 -11.40
CA LEU A 446 15.63 3.77 -11.29
C LEU A 446 16.59 4.94 -11.55
N PHE A 447 16.08 5.94 -12.27
CA PHE A 447 16.87 7.13 -12.61
C PHE A 447 16.60 8.24 -11.57
N ILE A 448 17.13 8.02 -10.37
CA ILE A 448 17.03 8.93 -9.23
C ILE A 448 18.44 9.43 -8.88
N PRO A 449 18.69 10.75 -8.72
CA PRO A 449 20.01 11.26 -8.36
C PRO A 449 20.52 10.62 -7.08
N SER A 450 21.65 9.93 -7.16
CA SER A 450 22.16 9.12 -6.04
C SER A 450 23.64 8.76 -6.17
N VAL A 451 24.20 8.30 -5.06
CA VAL A 451 25.56 7.73 -4.98
C VAL A 451 25.47 6.32 -4.42
N LEU A 452 25.99 5.35 -5.17
CA LEU A 452 26.20 3.99 -4.71
C LEU A 452 27.66 3.79 -4.27
N ASN A 453 27.87 3.33 -3.05
CA ASN A 453 29.15 2.91 -2.51
C ASN A 453 29.25 1.39 -2.44
N TRP A 454 29.69 0.76 -3.52
CA TRP A 454 29.89 -0.69 -3.59
C TRP A 454 31.29 -1.08 -3.10
N LYS A 455 31.43 -1.20 -1.78
CA LYS A 455 32.72 -1.41 -1.09
C LYS A 455 33.48 -2.66 -1.57
N GLU A 456 32.76 -3.78 -1.78
CA GLU A 456 33.38 -5.05 -2.17
C GLU A 456 34.05 -4.97 -3.54
N ARG A 457 33.62 -4.05 -4.37
CA ARG A 457 34.20 -3.80 -5.69
C ARG A 457 35.12 -2.59 -5.72
N GLY A 458 35.19 -1.84 -4.63
CA GLY A 458 35.93 -0.58 -4.56
C GLY A 458 35.36 0.47 -5.54
N LEU A 459 34.03 0.43 -5.76
CA LEU A 459 33.31 1.30 -6.69
C LEU A 459 32.48 2.31 -5.90
N THR A 460 32.65 3.59 -6.24
CA THR A 460 31.63 4.61 -6.00
C THR A 460 31.04 5.02 -7.33
N LEU A 461 29.73 4.81 -7.52
CA LEU A 461 28.98 5.21 -8.71
C LEU A 461 28.14 6.42 -8.34
N THR A 462 28.31 7.52 -9.05
CA THR A 462 27.44 8.69 -8.94
C THR A 462 26.49 8.74 -10.14
N GLN A 463 25.20 8.71 -9.87
CA GLN A 463 24.14 8.92 -10.84
C GLN A 463 23.64 10.37 -10.73
N GLN A 464 23.90 11.13 -11.78
CA GLN A 464 23.32 12.46 -11.99
C GLN A 464 22.29 12.33 -13.11
N THR A 465 21.07 12.72 -12.84
CA THR A 465 19.99 12.65 -13.82
C THR A 465 19.19 13.95 -13.84
N ALA A 466 18.78 14.36 -15.01
CA ALA A 466 17.86 15.47 -15.22
C ALA A 466 16.39 15.02 -15.22
N LEU A 467 16.14 13.69 -15.27
CA LEU A 467 14.79 13.13 -15.27
C LEU A 467 14.03 13.51 -13.98
N PRO A 468 12.76 13.86 -14.06
CA PRO A 468 11.92 13.93 -15.27
C PRO A 468 11.86 15.32 -15.93
N GLN A 469 12.74 16.28 -15.61
CA GLN A 469 12.75 17.62 -16.21
C GLN A 469 13.55 17.70 -17.53
N GLY A 470 14.41 16.72 -17.75
CA GLY A 470 15.23 16.58 -18.95
C GLY A 470 15.56 15.11 -19.19
N ASP A 471 16.19 14.80 -20.29
CA ASP A 471 16.34 13.46 -20.83
C ASP A 471 17.69 12.78 -20.53
N GLN A 472 18.62 13.47 -19.87
CA GLN A 472 19.98 12.99 -19.70
C GLN A 472 20.25 12.43 -18.30
N THR A 473 20.84 11.25 -18.27
CA THR A 473 21.42 10.62 -17.07
C THR A 473 22.90 10.32 -17.30
N THR A 474 23.74 10.64 -16.32
CA THR A 474 25.18 10.32 -16.35
C THR A 474 25.55 9.47 -15.14
N LEU A 475 26.18 8.34 -15.41
CA LEU A 475 26.78 7.48 -14.40
C LEU A 475 28.29 7.70 -14.42
N THR A 476 28.86 8.18 -13.32
CA THR A 476 30.32 8.37 -13.18
C THR A 476 30.88 7.33 -12.22
N LEU A 477 31.88 6.59 -12.68
CA LEU A 477 32.52 5.53 -11.94
C LEU A 477 33.81 6.03 -11.27
N LYS A 478 33.91 5.91 -9.97
CA LYS A 478 35.15 6.03 -9.19
C LYS A 478 35.59 4.66 -8.71
N LEU A 479 36.69 4.15 -9.23
CA LEU A 479 37.19 2.83 -8.95
C LEU A 479 38.57 2.90 -8.28
N THR A 480 38.77 2.17 -7.19
CA THR A 480 40.08 2.00 -6.54
C THR A 480 41.04 1.22 -7.42
N LYS A 481 40.52 0.30 -8.25
CA LYS A 481 41.29 -0.53 -9.21
C LYS A 481 40.40 -0.85 -10.40
N ALA A 482 40.98 -0.79 -11.61
CA ALA A 482 40.25 -1.18 -12.83
C ALA A 482 39.71 -2.60 -12.71
N SER A 483 38.44 -2.80 -13.04
CA SER A 483 37.69 -4.06 -12.86
C SER A 483 36.79 -4.33 -14.05
N THR A 484 36.70 -5.61 -14.45
CA THR A 484 35.81 -6.04 -15.54
C THR A 484 34.49 -6.52 -14.96
N PHE A 485 33.39 -5.90 -15.38
CA PHE A 485 32.04 -6.32 -15.03
C PHE A 485 31.01 -5.67 -15.99
N SER A 486 29.79 -6.17 -15.96
CA SER A 486 28.68 -5.64 -16.73
C SER A 486 27.90 -4.60 -15.93
N ILE A 487 27.54 -3.49 -16.56
CA ILE A 487 26.52 -2.55 -16.08
C ILE A 487 25.30 -2.72 -16.96
N ARG A 488 24.17 -2.99 -16.34
CA ARG A 488 22.87 -3.22 -16.96
C ARG A 488 22.00 -2.01 -16.70
N VAL A 489 21.71 -1.22 -17.73
CA VAL A 489 20.88 -0.01 -17.59
C VAL A 489 19.49 -0.31 -18.13
N ARG A 490 18.46 -0.09 -17.32
CA ARG A 490 17.07 -0.36 -17.71
C ARG A 490 16.66 0.51 -18.91
N LYS A 491 15.93 -0.10 -19.86
CA LYS A 491 15.19 0.63 -20.88
C LYS A 491 13.77 0.88 -20.37
N PRO A 492 13.37 2.14 -20.05
CA PRO A 492 12.01 2.42 -19.62
C PRO A 492 11.01 2.17 -20.75
N LYS A 493 9.84 1.65 -20.40
CA LYS A 493 8.75 1.40 -21.39
C LYS A 493 8.26 2.69 -22.06
N TRP A 494 8.23 3.79 -21.34
CA TRP A 494 7.77 5.09 -21.84
C TRP A 494 8.73 5.75 -22.85
N SER A 495 9.99 5.30 -22.91
CA SER A 495 10.97 5.83 -23.89
C SER A 495 11.14 4.86 -25.08
N THR A 496 11.07 5.40 -26.29
CA THR A 496 11.23 4.65 -27.53
C THR A 496 12.62 4.81 -28.15
N GLU A 497 13.29 5.92 -27.89
CA GLU A 497 14.57 6.29 -28.50
C GLU A 497 15.57 6.56 -27.38
N THR A 498 16.30 5.52 -27.01
CA THR A 498 17.34 5.63 -26.00
C THR A 498 18.70 5.55 -26.65
N THR A 499 19.61 6.44 -26.27
CA THR A 499 21.00 6.39 -26.70
C THR A 499 21.94 6.25 -25.50
N ILE A 500 23.01 5.48 -25.69
CA ILE A 500 24.02 5.26 -24.66
C ILE A 500 25.39 5.58 -25.24
N ALA A 501 26.18 6.34 -24.50
CA ALA A 501 27.58 6.60 -24.83
C ALA A 501 28.46 6.27 -23.62
N VAL A 502 29.66 5.75 -23.88
CA VAL A 502 30.68 5.49 -22.87
C VAL A 502 31.88 6.37 -23.17
N ASN A 503 32.22 7.26 -22.24
CA ASN A 503 33.31 8.26 -22.44
C ASN A 503 33.14 9.11 -23.69
N GLY A 504 31.90 9.41 -24.06
CA GLY A 504 31.55 10.17 -25.25
C GLY A 504 31.40 9.33 -26.53
N GLU A 505 31.76 8.06 -26.51
CA GLU A 505 31.62 7.17 -27.66
C GLU A 505 30.25 6.48 -27.67
N LEU A 506 29.46 6.71 -28.71
CA LEU A 506 28.13 6.13 -28.86
C LEU A 506 28.22 4.59 -28.96
N GLN A 507 27.42 3.89 -28.18
CA GLN A 507 27.33 2.44 -28.17
C GLN A 507 26.16 1.96 -29.05
N LYS A 508 26.44 1.13 -30.04
CA LYS A 508 25.42 0.49 -30.89
C LYS A 508 24.93 -0.81 -30.20
N ILE A 509 24.15 -0.69 -29.18
CA ILE A 509 23.61 -1.82 -28.42
C ILE A 509 22.08 -1.75 -28.36
N THR A 510 21.44 -2.90 -28.25
CA THR A 510 20.00 -3.05 -28.02
C THR A 510 19.77 -3.68 -26.66
N PRO A 511 18.60 -3.46 -26.05
CA PRO A 511 18.26 -4.15 -24.81
C PRO A 511 18.26 -5.67 -25.02
N ASP A 512 18.68 -6.39 -23.99
CA ASP A 512 18.55 -7.84 -23.94
C ASP A 512 17.08 -8.28 -23.73
N GLN A 513 16.84 -9.58 -23.60
CA GLN A 513 15.50 -10.14 -23.41
C GLN A 513 14.85 -9.70 -22.09
N THR A 514 15.63 -9.24 -21.12
CA THR A 514 15.14 -8.72 -19.85
C THR A 514 14.82 -7.22 -19.89
N GLY A 515 15.08 -6.57 -21.01
CA GLY A 515 14.83 -5.13 -21.23
C GLY A 515 15.95 -4.22 -20.71
N TYR A 516 17.17 -4.75 -20.51
CA TYR A 516 18.33 -3.97 -20.07
C TYR A 516 19.36 -3.83 -21.18
N TYR A 517 19.96 -2.63 -21.29
CA TYR A 517 21.17 -2.42 -22.06
C TYR A 517 22.37 -2.95 -21.27
N VAL A 518 23.11 -3.90 -21.83
CA VAL A 518 24.24 -4.56 -21.14
C VAL A 518 25.55 -4.04 -21.69
N ILE A 519 26.36 -3.39 -20.83
CA ILE A 519 27.67 -2.86 -21.17
C ILE A 519 28.74 -3.60 -20.38
N THR A 520 29.46 -4.49 -21.07
CA THR A 520 30.54 -5.29 -20.47
C THR A 520 31.90 -4.79 -20.93
N ARG A 521 32.73 -4.34 -19.99
CA ARG A 521 34.07 -3.88 -20.27
C ARG A 521 34.94 -3.86 -19.01
N LYS A 522 36.24 -3.61 -19.21
CA LYS A 522 37.16 -3.27 -18.12
C LYS A 522 37.03 -1.80 -17.81
N TRP A 523 36.29 -1.51 -16.73
CA TRP A 523 36.06 -0.17 -16.22
C TRP A 523 37.30 0.40 -15.55
N LYS A 524 37.51 1.70 -15.74
CA LYS A 524 38.60 2.47 -15.12
C LYS A 524 38.03 3.59 -14.26
N ASN A 525 38.88 4.15 -13.40
CA ASN A 525 38.50 5.36 -12.67
C ASN A 525 38.11 6.49 -13.63
N ASP A 526 37.06 7.22 -13.29
CA ASP A 526 36.48 8.34 -14.07
C ASP A 526 35.79 7.95 -15.38
N ASP A 527 35.61 6.65 -15.66
CA ASP A 527 34.75 6.25 -16.79
C ASP A 527 33.32 6.76 -16.56
N LYS A 528 32.68 7.18 -17.67
CA LYS A 528 31.33 7.72 -17.67
C LYS A 528 30.44 6.97 -18.64
N ILE A 529 29.20 6.73 -18.23
CA ILE A 529 28.12 6.30 -19.12
C ILE A 529 27.14 7.45 -19.21
N SER A 530 26.92 8.00 -20.40
CA SER A 530 25.85 8.95 -20.66
C SER A 530 24.68 8.20 -21.30
N TYR A 531 23.50 8.41 -20.73
CA TYR A 531 22.28 7.74 -21.11
C TYR A 531 21.22 8.81 -21.39
N VAL A 532 20.79 8.93 -22.64
CA VAL A 532 19.78 9.89 -23.06
C VAL A 532 18.50 9.13 -23.36
N THR A 533 17.45 9.51 -22.69
CA THR A 533 16.13 8.86 -22.73
C THR A 533 15.07 9.94 -23.02
N PRO A 534 14.83 10.28 -24.29
CA PRO A 534 13.90 11.32 -24.64
C PRO A 534 12.52 11.05 -24.06
N GLU A 535 12.04 12.01 -23.28
CA GLU A 535 10.70 11.97 -22.70
C GLU A 535 9.69 12.47 -23.73
N LYS A 536 8.51 11.92 -23.63
CA LYS A 536 7.40 12.37 -24.48
C LYS A 536 6.08 12.29 -23.74
N LEU A 537 5.17 13.12 -24.20
CA LEU A 537 3.77 13.05 -23.83
C LEU A 537 3.15 11.78 -24.44
N TYR A 538 2.42 11.04 -23.63
CA TYR A 538 1.59 9.91 -24.07
C TYR A 538 0.35 9.80 -23.19
N THR A 539 -0.60 8.95 -23.59
CA THR A 539 -1.81 8.72 -22.80
C THR A 539 -2.01 7.24 -22.52
N GLU A 540 -2.59 6.94 -21.37
CA GLU A 540 -3.15 5.64 -21.05
C GLU A 540 -4.67 5.74 -20.94
N ALA A 541 -5.38 4.90 -21.66
CA ALA A 541 -6.85 4.84 -21.61
C ALA A 541 -7.30 3.91 -20.47
N MET A 542 -8.50 4.19 -19.94
CA MET A 542 -9.19 3.20 -19.10
C MET A 542 -9.47 1.92 -19.90
N PRO A 543 -9.34 0.74 -19.30
CA PRO A 543 -9.54 -0.52 -20.02
C PRO A 543 -10.98 -0.69 -20.50
N ASP A 544 -11.95 -0.19 -19.76
CA ASP A 544 -13.40 -0.27 -20.05
C ASP A 544 -14.00 1.05 -20.55
N ASN A 545 -13.18 2.09 -20.74
CA ASN A 545 -13.60 3.36 -21.37
C ASN A 545 -12.41 4.00 -22.10
N THR A 546 -12.27 3.75 -23.39
CA THR A 546 -11.14 4.24 -24.19
C THR A 546 -11.16 5.75 -24.43
N ASP A 547 -12.27 6.43 -24.19
CA ASP A 547 -12.37 7.89 -24.26
C ASP A 547 -11.89 8.56 -22.96
N ARG A 548 -11.80 7.83 -21.84
CA ARG A 548 -11.22 8.33 -20.58
C ARG A 548 -9.75 8.00 -20.49
N ARG A 549 -8.92 9.03 -20.41
CA ARG A 549 -7.46 8.91 -20.53
C ARG A 549 -6.73 9.68 -19.45
N ALA A 550 -5.63 9.12 -18.99
CA ALA A 550 -4.62 9.80 -18.19
C ALA A 550 -3.48 10.28 -19.11
N VAL A 551 -2.86 11.41 -18.79
CA VAL A 551 -1.77 12.02 -19.56
C VAL A 551 -0.47 11.90 -18.80
N PHE A 552 0.58 11.45 -19.48
CA PHE A 552 1.92 11.29 -18.92
C PHE A 552 2.95 12.09 -19.68
N PHE A 553 4.00 12.50 -18.98
CA PHE A 553 5.26 12.96 -19.55
C PHE A 553 6.40 12.10 -18.98
N GLY A 554 7.05 11.28 -19.83
CA GLY A 554 8.00 10.29 -19.33
C GLY A 554 7.39 9.39 -18.25
N PRO A 555 8.02 9.25 -17.06
CA PRO A 555 7.48 8.41 -15.97
C PRO A 555 6.34 9.10 -15.19
N VAL A 556 6.09 10.39 -15.41
CA VAL A 556 5.27 11.24 -14.56
C VAL A 556 3.84 11.37 -15.07
N LEU A 557 2.86 11.05 -14.23
CA LEU A 557 1.44 11.35 -14.45
C LEU A 557 1.18 12.84 -14.24
N LEU A 558 0.51 13.47 -15.19
CA LEU A 558 0.13 14.87 -15.11
C LEU A 558 -1.29 15.02 -14.57
N ALA A 559 -1.46 15.93 -13.64
CA ALA A 559 -2.75 16.30 -13.07
C ALA A 559 -3.10 17.73 -13.48
N GLY A 560 -4.33 17.95 -13.94
CA GLY A 560 -4.84 19.31 -14.18
C GLY A 560 -5.32 19.94 -12.88
N VAL A 561 -4.88 21.15 -12.63
CA VAL A 561 -5.18 21.94 -11.43
C VAL A 561 -6.53 22.64 -11.59
N LEU A 562 -7.46 22.41 -10.67
CA LEU A 562 -8.81 22.95 -10.72
C LEU A 562 -9.09 24.04 -9.65
N GLY A 563 -8.05 24.46 -8.92
CA GLY A 563 -8.14 25.49 -7.88
C GLY A 563 -8.35 24.95 -6.48
N THR A 564 -8.62 25.84 -5.53
CA THR A 564 -8.80 25.51 -4.11
C THR A 564 -10.26 25.43 -3.68
N THR A 565 -11.18 25.86 -4.52
CA THR A 565 -12.64 25.73 -4.34
C THR A 565 -13.11 24.49 -5.06
N GLU A 566 -14.02 23.74 -4.46
CA GLU A 566 -14.58 22.54 -5.09
C GLU A 566 -15.17 22.88 -6.46
N PRO A 567 -14.76 22.18 -7.53
CA PRO A 567 -15.25 22.45 -8.87
C PRO A 567 -16.76 22.20 -8.98
N ASP A 568 -17.44 23.04 -9.75
CA ASP A 568 -18.83 22.77 -10.12
C ASP A 568 -18.94 21.36 -10.75
N PRO A 569 -19.72 20.45 -10.17
CA PRO A 569 -19.82 19.06 -10.65
C PRO A 569 -20.33 18.94 -12.11
N ILE A 570 -20.96 19.98 -12.65
CA ILE A 570 -21.45 20.00 -14.04
C ILE A 570 -20.43 20.58 -15.00
N LYS A 571 -19.73 21.65 -14.60
CA LYS A 571 -18.83 22.43 -15.49
C LYS A 571 -17.41 22.57 -14.98
N GLY A 572 -17.12 22.13 -13.75
CA GLY A 572 -15.87 22.39 -13.09
C GLY A 572 -14.71 21.48 -13.49
N VAL A 573 -15.01 20.29 -14.02
CA VAL A 573 -13.99 19.38 -14.56
C VAL A 573 -14.08 19.41 -16.08
N PRO A 574 -13.08 19.97 -16.76
CA PRO A 574 -13.11 20.08 -18.21
C PRO A 574 -13.03 18.72 -18.90
N VAL A 575 -13.63 18.63 -20.08
CA VAL A 575 -13.40 17.54 -21.03
C VAL A 575 -12.47 18.02 -22.15
N PHE A 576 -11.69 17.12 -22.74
CA PHE A 576 -10.84 17.46 -23.88
C PHE A 576 -11.56 17.15 -25.19
N VAL A 577 -11.61 18.14 -26.07
CA VAL A 577 -12.24 18.01 -27.40
C VAL A 577 -11.17 18.21 -28.47
N SER A 578 -10.76 17.11 -29.08
CA SER A 578 -9.70 17.11 -30.09
C SER A 578 -9.95 16.03 -31.15
N ALA A 579 -9.78 16.38 -32.41
CA ALA A 579 -9.74 15.44 -33.52
C ALA A 579 -8.43 14.62 -33.53
N ASN A 580 -7.35 15.19 -32.99
CA ASN A 580 -6.05 14.55 -32.89
C ASN A 580 -5.89 13.89 -31.52
N LYS A 581 -5.48 12.62 -31.50
CA LYS A 581 -5.27 11.82 -30.29
C LYS A 581 -3.83 11.93 -29.76
N ASP A 582 -2.94 12.63 -30.43
CA ASP A 582 -1.55 12.85 -29.94
C ASP A 582 -1.54 13.95 -28.87
N PRO A 583 -1.18 13.65 -27.62
CA PRO A 583 -1.17 14.63 -26.54
C PRO A 583 -0.14 15.76 -26.74
N LYS A 584 0.80 15.64 -27.66
CA LYS A 584 1.69 16.75 -28.05
C LYS A 584 0.93 17.91 -28.67
N GLU A 585 -0.17 17.63 -29.33
CA GLU A 585 -1.04 18.65 -29.89
C GLU A 585 -1.97 19.25 -28.84
N TRP A 586 -2.10 18.63 -27.68
CA TRP A 586 -2.99 19.09 -26.62
C TRP A 586 -2.35 20.10 -25.67
N LEU A 587 -1.02 20.01 -25.48
CA LEU A 587 -0.32 20.70 -24.42
C LEU A 587 0.81 21.60 -24.95
N ASN A 588 0.92 22.81 -24.38
CA ASN A 588 2.10 23.66 -24.45
C ASN A 588 2.92 23.50 -23.18
N VAL A 589 4.23 23.47 -23.33
CA VAL A 589 5.15 23.60 -22.20
C VAL A 589 5.12 25.07 -21.75
N VAL A 590 4.80 25.26 -20.46
CA VAL A 590 4.85 26.58 -19.81
C VAL A 590 6.18 26.76 -19.07
N ASP A 591 6.60 25.72 -18.36
CA ASP A 591 7.87 25.68 -17.64
C ASP A 591 8.38 24.25 -17.60
N GLN A 592 9.47 23.99 -18.30
CA GLN A 592 10.09 22.67 -18.37
C GLN A 592 10.72 22.26 -17.03
N SER A 593 11.27 23.20 -16.29
CA SER A 593 11.91 22.89 -14.99
C SER A 593 10.92 22.46 -13.93
N GLU A 594 9.68 22.95 -14.00
CA GLU A 594 8.58 22.59 -13.12
C GLU A 594 7.66 21.51 -13.71
N LEU A 595 7.93 21.05 -14.95
CA LEU A 595 7.04 20.18 -15.74
C LEU A 595 5.62 20.74 -15.81
N LYS A 596 5.52 22.03 -16.04
CA LYS A 596 4.25 22.74 -16.11
C LYS A 596 3.80 22.89 -17.53
N PHE A 597 2.60 22.43 -17.81
CA PHE A 597 1.98 22.47 -19.13
C PHE A 597 0.65 23.23 -19.06
N HIS A 598 0.15 23.63 -20.23
CA HIS A 598 -1.18 24.22 -20.36
C HIS A 598 -1.86 23.66 -21.61
N THR A 599 -3.17 23.38 -21.53
CA THR A 599 -3.92 22.89 -22.70
C THR A 599 -4.04 23.95 -23.79
N LYS A 600 -4.18 23.49 -25.06
CA LYS A 600 -4.17 24.34 -26.26
C LYS A 600 -5.58 24.48 -26.85
N ASN A 601 -6.49 25.21 -26.24
CA ASN A 601 -7.87 25.39 -26.71
C ASN A 601 -8.63 24.06 -26.96
N ILE A 602 -8.28 23.02 -26.21
CA ILE A 602 -8.97 21.72 -26.33
C ILE A 602 -9.88 21.44 -25.14
N ALA A 603 -9.66 22.07 -24.00
CA ALA A 603 -10.46 21.81 -22.83
C ALA A 603 -11.73 22.66 -22.80
N GLN A 604 -12.85 22.05 -22.45
CA GLN A 604 -14.16 22.67 -22.36
C GLN A 604 -14.69 22.55 -20.94
N PRO A 605 -15.15 23.63 -20.25
CA PRO A 605 -15.38 24.95 -20.81
C PRO A 605 -14.13 25.86 -20.89
N GLN A 606 -13.03 25.48 -20.25
CA GLN A 606 -11.80 26.28 -20.24
C GLN A 606 -10.54 25.42 -20.19
N ASP A 607 -9.46 25.94 -20.73
CA ASP A 607 -8.16 25.30 -20.65
C ASP A 607 -7.61 25.23 -19.23
N VAL A 608 -6.78 24.20 -18.97
CA VAL A 608 -6.23 23.92 -17.64
C VAL A 608 -4.72 23.85 -17.64
N THR A 609 -4.13 24.24 -16.49
CA THR A 609 -2.72 23.98 -16.19
C THR A 609 -2.55 22.56 -15.68
N MET A 610 -1.58 21.84 -16.24
CA MET A 610 -1.23 20.49 -15.83
C MET A 610 0.17 20.48 -15.21
N ILE A 611 0.32 19.80 -14.08
CA ILE A 611 1.58 19.67 -13.32
C ILE A 611 1.76 18.19 -12.93
N PRO A 612 2.97 17.78 -12.52
CA PRO A 612 3.18 16.46 -11.92
C PRO A 612 2.19 16.15 -10.80
N PHE A 613 1.60 14.98 -10.83
CA PHE A 613 0.58 14.60 -9.85
C PHE A 613 1.10 14.63 -8.39
N TYR A 614 2.37 14.33 -8.18
CA TYR A 614 2.99 14.43 -6.86
C TYR A 614 3.15 15.88 -6.35
N GLN A 615 3.01 16.88 -7.21
CA GLN A 615 3.04 18.30 -6.80
C GLN A 615 1.66 18.83 -6.40
N THR A 616 0.57 18.11 -6.68
CA THR A 616 -0.75 18.55 -6.21
C THR A 616 -0.83 18.36 -4.69
N LYS A 617 -1.24 19.40 -3.97
CA LYS A 617 -1.35 19.40 -2.51
C LYS A 617 -2.79 19.71 -2.09
N ASN A 618 -3.04 20.90 -1.57
CA ASN A 618 -4.32 21.36 -1.05
C ASN A 618 -5.26 21.93 -2.12
N GLN A 619 -5.25 21.36 -3.33
CA GLN A 619 -6.05 21.83 -4.46
C GLN A 619 -6.82 20.68 -5.09
N PHE A 620 -7.96 21.02 -5.69
CA PHE A 620 -8.73 20.09 -6.49
C PHE A 620 -7.99 19.83 -7.81
N TYR A 621 -8.10 18.59 -8.31
CA TYR A 621 -7.40 18.17 -9.52
C TYR A 621 -8.18 17.11 -10.32
N SER A 622 -7.74 16.85 -11.53
CA SER A 622 -8.10 15.64 -12.26
C SER A 622 -6.86 15.02 -12.90
N VAL A 623 -6.76 13.68 -12.84
CA VAL A 623 -5.71 12.90 -13.53
C VAL A 623 -6.27 12.16 -14.73
N TYR A 624 -7.59 11.94 -14.78
CA TYR A 624 -8.29 11.37 -15.91
C TYR A 624 -9.12 12.44 -16.62
N TRP A 625 -9.24 12.29 -17.92
CA TRP A 625 -9.91 13.24 -18.81
C TRP A 625 -10.79 12.49 -19.79
N ASP A 626 -12.04 12.91 -19.95
CA ASP A 626 -12.87 12.47 -21.06
C ASP A 626 -12.39 13.18 -22.32
N VAL A 627 -11.99 12.40 -23.35
CA VAL A 627 -11.38 12.90 -24.59
C VAL A 627 -12.29 12.51 -25.77
N PHE A 628 -12.92 13.50 -26.38
CA PHE A 628 -13.85 13.30 -27.49
C PHE A 628 -13.35 13.95 -28.77
N THR A 629 -13.73 13.38 -29.93
CA THR A 629 -13.66 14.14 -31.19
C THR A 629 -14.78 15.21 -31.21
N PRO A 630 -14.61 16.30 -31.98
CA PRO A 630 -15.66 17.34 -32.08
C PRO A 630 -17.03 16.81 -32.43
N GLU A 631 -17.13 15.83 -33.36
CA GLU A 631 -18.36 15.22 -33.77
C GLU A 631 -18.99 14.39 -32.63
N LYS A 632 -18.21 13.60 -31.96
CA LYS A 632 -18.66 12.79 -30.83
C LYS A 632 -19.07 13.67 -29.66
N TRP A 633 -18.32 14.74 -29.37
CA TRP A 633 -18.66 15.70 -28.33
C TRP A 633 -20.03 16.37 -28.58
N ALA A 634 -20.30 16.81 -29.81
CA ALA A 634 -21.59 17.42 -30.15
C ALA A 634 -22.81 16.51 -29.80
N VAL A 635 -22.63 15.20 -29.86
CA VAL A 635 -23.67 14.22 -29.48
C VAL A 635 -23.64 13.96 -27.98
N GLN A 636 -22.46 13.80 -27.38
CA GLN A 636 -22.30 13.40 -25.99
C GLN A 636 -22.52 14.54 -24.99
N GLN A 637 -22.33 15.78 -25.42
CA GLN A 637 -22.43 16.95 -24.55
C GLN A 637 -23.78 17.01 -23.81
N LYS A 638 -24.87 16.81 -24.51
CA LYS A 638 -26.20 16.84 -23.88
C LYS A 638 -26.42 15.73 -22.87
N ILE A 639 -25.93 14.52 -23.19
CA ILE A 639 -26.01 13.36 -22.28
C ILE A 639 -25.13 13.61 -21.06
N TYR A 640 -23.91 14.11 -21.28
CA TYR A 640 -22.95 14.40 -20.24
C TYR A 640 -23.45 15.51 -19.30
N ASP A 641 -24.00 16.60 -19.86
CA ASP A 641 -24.57 17.69 -19.07
C ASP A 641 -25.78 17.21 -18.25
N GLU A 642 -26.63 16.37 -18.81
CA GLU A 642 -27.79 15.81 -18.10
C GLU A 642 -27.38 14.84 -16.99
N GLN A 643 -26.39 13.99 -17.21
CA GLN A 643 -25.84 13.10 -16.18
C GLN A 643 -25.20 13.89 -15.04
N LYS A 644 -24.37 14.89 -15.37
CA LYS A 644 -23.78 15.79 -14.37
C LYS A 644 -24.85 16.54 -13.58
N ARG A 645 -25.88 17.03 -14.25
CA ARG A 645 -26.97 17.70 -13.58
C ARG A 645 -27.67 16.79 -12.56
N LYS A 646 -28.00 15.55 -12.96
CA LYS A 646 -28.65 14.57 -12.07
C LYS A 646 -27.76 14.18 -10.90
N GLN A 647 -26.48 13.96 -11.16
CA GLN A 647 -25.51 13.63 -10.13
C GLN A 647 -25.41 14.77 -9.11
N LYS A 648 -25.25 16.01 -9.59
CA LYS A 648 -25.22 17.18 -8.69
C LYS A 648 -26.49 17.31 -7.88
N GLU A 649 -27.67 17.17 -8.49
CA GLU A 649 -28.94 17.22 -7.78
C GLU A 649 -29.01 16.19 -6.65
N LEU A 650 -28.45 15.01 -6.86
CA LEU A 650 -28.38 13.96 -5.85
C LEU A 650 -27.37 14.31 -4.76
N GLU A 651 -26.17 14.78 -5.14
CA GLU A 651 -25.11 15.19 -4.22
C GLU A 651 -25.54 16.36 -3.32
N ASP A 652 -26.12 17.42 -3.91
CA ASP A 652 -26.62 18.60 -3.18
C ASP A 652 -27.71 18.26 -2.16
N LYS A 653 -28.43 17.18 -2.41
CA LYS A 653 -29.47 16.68 -1.49
C LYS A 653 -28.92 15.71 -0.45
N THR A 654 -27.74 15.13 -0.68
CA THR A 654 -27.19 14.08 0.18
C THR A 654 -26.69 14.66 1.49
N LEU A 655 -27.15 14.08 2.58
CA LEU A 655 -26.77 14.42 3.96
C LEU A 655 -25.80 13.39 4.53
N ASP A 656 -25.93 12.14 4.08
CA ASP A 656 -25.16 11.02 4.60
C ASP A 656 -25.08 9.87 3.59
N VAL A 657 -24.00 9.11 3.64
CA VAL A 657 -23.83 7.88 2.87
C VAL A 657 -23.19 6.82 3.76
N PHE A 658 -23.89 5.70 3.94
CA PHE A 658 -23.41 4.57 4.72
C PHE A 658 -23.29 3.33 3.83
N ARG A 659 -22.11 2.68 3.81
CA ARG A 659 -21.84 1.44 3.10
C ARG A 659 -21.65 0.31 4.09
N PHE A 660 -22.34 -0.78 3.86
CA PHE A 660 -22.27 -1.95 4.72
C PHE A 660 -21.03 -2.80 4.41
N GLY A 661 -20.49 -3.44 5.45
CA GLY A 661 -19.32 -4.29 5.35
C GLY A 661 -17.99 -3.54 5.23
N GLU A 662 -18.01 -2.21 5.25
CA GLU A 662 -16.85 -1.34 5.33
C GLU A 662 -16.67 -0.88 6.78
N MET A 663 -15.52 -1.15 7.36
CA MET A 663 -15.31 -1.01 8.80
C MET A 663 -15.42 0.43 9.28
N GLN A 664 -14.80 1.38 8.57
CA GLN A 664 -14.84 2.78 8.98
C GLN A 664 -16.26 3.39 8.89
N PRO A 665 -16.99 3.23 7.76
CA PRO A 665 -18.39 3.63 7.70
C PRO A 665 -19.26 3.00 8.81
N GLU A 666 -19.09 1.71 9.11
CA GLU A 666 -19.84 1.04 10.16
C GLU A 666 -19.57 1.62 11.55
N ARG A 667 -18.32 2.00 11.85
CA ARG A 667 -17.97 2.67 13.11
C ARG A 667 -18.54 4.09 13.19
N ASP A 668 -18.40 4.88 12.13
CA ASP A 668 -18.86 6.27 12.10
C ASP A 668 -20.37 6.38 12.26
N HIS A 669 -21.10 5.33 11.84
CA HIS A 669 -22.54 5.23 11.96
C HIS A 669 -23.03 4.43 13.19
N ASN A 670 -22.17 4.14 14.16
CA ASN A 670 -22.50 3.37 15.36
C ASN A 670 -23.22 2.05 15.04
N PHE A 671 -22.71 1.32 14.01
CA PHE A 671 -23.32 0.09 13.55
C PHE A 671 -23.40 -0.96 14.66
N THR A 672 -24.57 -1.55 14.83
CA THR A 672 -24.82 -2.68 15.72
C THR A 672 -25.73 -3.69 15.05
N ALA A 673 -25.55 -4.96 15.32
CA ALA A 673 -26.36 -6.01 14.73
C ALA A 673 -26.48 -7.21 15.66
N ALA A 674 -27.54 -8.00 15.44
CA ALA A 674 -27.71 -9.31 16.09
C ALA A 674 -28.14 -10.35 15.06
N LYS A 675 -27.65 -11.60 15.21
CA LYS A 675 -27.88 -12.70 14.27
C LYS A 675 -27.60 -12.30 12.83
N GLU A 676 -26.53 -11.55 12.62
CA GLU A 676 -26.19 -10.96 11.34
C GLU A 676 -25.27 -11.86 10.52
N SER A 677 -25.25 -11.64 9.23
CA SER A 677 -24.27 -12.17 8.29
C SER A 677 -23.78 -11.05 7.36
N MET A 678 -22.54 -11.17 6.93
CA MET A 678 -21.91 -10.31 5.96
C MET A 678 -21.49 -11.13 4.76
N GLY A 679 -21.53 -10.54 3.60
CA GLY A 679 -21.04 -11.14 2.37
C GLY A 679 -20.70 -10.09 1.34
N GLU A 680 -20.28 -10.58 0.20
CA GLU A 680 -19.94 -9.76 -0.94
C GLU A 680 -20.46 -10.44 -2.20
N GLU A 681 -21.20 -9.69 -2.98
CA GLU A 681 -21.73 -10.11 -4.28
C GLU A 681 -21.74 -8.91 -5.24
N HIS A 682 -21.49 -9.16 -6.51
CA HIS A 682 -21.54 -8.12 -7.55
C HIS A 682 -20.61 -6.92 -7.31
N GLY A 683 -19.44 -7.19 -6.71
CA GLY A 683 -18.44 -6.15 -6.42
C GLY A 683 -18.82 -5.19 -5.30
N SER A 684 -19.83 -5.55 -4.48
CA SER A 684 -20.28 -4.75 -3.35
C SER A 684 -20.53 -5.61 -2.13
N LYS A 685 -20.20 -5.10 -0.96
CA LYS A 685 -20.46 -5.74 0.33
C LYS A 685 -21.88 -5.49 0.78
N TRP A 686 -22.37 -6.40 1.57
CA TRP A 686 -23.68 -6.30 2.18
C TRP A 686 -23.70 -6.83 3.61
N ARG A 687 -24.69 -6.35 4.37
CA ARG A 687 -25.10 -6.91 5.66
C ARG A 687 -26.53 -7.42 5.58
N MET A 688 -26.83 -8.45 6.36
CA MET A 688 -28.14 -9.05 6.47
C MET A 688 -28.36 -9.53 7.90
N ALA A 689 -29.52 -9.29 8.47
CA ALA A 689 -29.94 -9.92 9.74
C ALA A 689 -30.82 -11.14 9.47
N GLY A 690 -30.51 -12.24 10.14
CA GLY A 690 -31.33 -13.45 10.16
C GLY A 690 -32.58 -13.29 11.01
N GLU A 691 -33.42 -14.32 11.04
CA GLU A 691 -34.67 -14.36 11.84
C GLU A 691 -34.39 -13.98 13.31
N GLU A 692 -35.24 -13.11 13.89
CA GLU A 692 -35.11 -12.52 15.22
C GLU A 692 -33.81 -11.69 15.43
N GLY A 693 -33.10 -11.37 14.36
CA GLY A 693 -31.95 -10.46 14.37
C GLY A 693 -32.35 -9.02 14.09
N PHE A 694 -31.36 -8.17 13.92
CA PHE A 694 -31.52 -6.80 13.43
C PHE A 694 -30.20 -6.26 12.91
N ILE A 695 -30.28 -5.22 12.08
CA ILE A 695 -29.20 -4.30 11.71
C ILE A 695 -29.62 -2.92 12.17
N GLN A 696 -28.75 -2.20 12.87
CA GLN A 696 -29.04 -0.87 13.37
C GLN A 696 -27.84 0.04 13.18
N PHE A 697 -28.08 1.27 12.77
CA PHE A 697 -27.06 2.28 12.52
C PHE A 697 -27.65 3.69 12.62
N ASP A 698 -26.81 4.67 12.83
CA ASP A 698 -27.20 6.07 12.87
C ASP A 698 -26.97 6.74 11.51
N VAL A 699 -27.84 7.68 11.12
CA VAL A 699 -27.67 8.48 9.91
C VAL A 699 -27.95 9.96 10.19
N LYS A 700 -27.26 10.84 9.47
CA LYS A 700 -27.49 12.29 9.52
C LYS A 700 -28.79 12.65 8.83
N VAL A 701 -29.50 13.62 9.40
CA VAL A 701 -30.75 14.17 8.85
C VAL A 701 -30.74 15.70 8.98
N ASP A 702 -31.51 16.36 8.11
CA ASP A 702 -31.78 17.80 8.22
C ASP A 702 -32.99 18.02 9.15
N PRO A 703 -32.85 18.80 10.24
CA PRO A 703 -33.90 19.02 11.22
C PRO A 703 -35.13 19.79 10.68
N ASN A 704 -34.97 20.43 9.53
CA ASN A 704 -35.97 21.36 8.97
C ASN A 704 -36.52 20.92 7.61
N ALA A 705 -35.99 19.81 7.04
CA ALA A 705 -36.37 19.32 5.72
C ALA A 705 -37.01 17.93 5.80
N GLN A 706 -37.79 17.58 4.76
CA GLN A 706 -38.23 16.21 4.55
C GLN A 706 -36.99 15.35 4.21
N ASN A 707 -36.68 14.37 5.04
CA ASN A 707 -35.60 13.45 4.81
C ASN A 707 -36.08 12.15 4.15
N THR A 708 -35.26 11.57 3.26
CA THR A 708 -35.58 10.33 2.56
C THR A 708 -34.34 9.41 2.62
N ILE A 709 -34.53 8.18 3.06
CA ILE A 709 -33.53 7.10 2.99
C ILE A 709 -33.63 6.48 1.60
N ILE A 710 -32.49 6.34 0.91
CA ILE A 710 -32.37 5.55 -0.30
C ILE A 710 -31.50 4.34 0.05
N ALA A 711 -32.07 3.13 -0.02
CA ALA A 711 -31.37 1.90 0.26
C ALA A 711 -31.10 1.14 -1.04
N SER A 712 -29.85 0.59 -1.15
CA SER A 712 -29.45 -0.20 -2.30
C SER A 712 -29.59 -1.70 -2.01
N TYR A 713 -30.32 -2.40 -2.87
CA TYR A 713 -30.55 -3.83 -2.83
C TYR A 713 -30.24 -4.48 -4.17
N TRP A 714 -29.86 -5.77 -4.16
CA TRP A 714 -29.75 -6.55 -5.39
C TRP A 714 -31.06 -7.26 -5.70
N GLY A 715 -31.46 -7.26 -6.95
CA GLY A 715 -32.62 -8.02 -7.41
C GLY A 715 -32.35 -9.52 -7.52
N MET A 716 -33.36 -10.32 -7.87
CA MET A 716 -33.28 -11.78 -7.98
C MET A 716 -33.07 -12.54 -6.66
N ASP A 717 -33.17 -11.89 -5.51
CA ASP A 717 -33.11 -12.59 -4.22
C ASP A 717 -34.50 -13.14 -3.82
N ASN A 718 -34.65 -14.45 -3.84
CA ASN A 718 -35.92 -15.15 -3.64
C ASN A 718 -36.00 -15.92 -2.29
N ARG A 719 -35.14 -15.58 -1.32
CA ARG A 719 -34.89 -16.39 -0.12
C ARG A 719 -35.62 -15.92 1.15
N GLY A 720 -36.80 -15.30 1.04
CA GLY A 720 -37.55 -14.82 2.20
C GLY A 720 -36.94 -13.54 2.82
N ARG A 721 -37.07 -12.44 2.09
CA ARG A 721 -36.48 -11.15 2.44
C ARG A 721 -37.59 -10.12 2.72
N ASN A 722 -38.31 -10.32 3.81
CA ASN A 722 -39.37 -9.39 4.22
C ASN A 722 -39.04 -8.81 5.61
N PHE A 723 -38.96 -7.50 5.71
CA PHE A 723 -38.48 -6.82 6.92
C PHE A 723 -39.05 -5.41 7.06
N ASP A 724 -39.11 -4.94 8.30
CA ASP A 724 -39.48 -3.58 8.64
C ASP A 724 -38.26 -2.67 8.67
N ILE A 725 -38.48 -1.42 8.24
CA ILE A 725 -37.54 -0.33 8.33
C ILE A 725 -38.07 0.64 9.40
N LEU A 726 -37.33 0.75 10.50
CA LEU A 726 -37.69 1.61 11.61
C LEU A 726 -36.74 2.80 11.70
N VAL A 727 -37.26 3.93 12.07
CA VAL A 727 -36.51 5.14 12.46
C VAL A 727 -36.86 5.48 13.89
N ASP A 728 -35.86 5.51 14.77
CA ASP A 728 -36.01 5.69 16.22
C ASP A 728 -37.09 4.76 16.81
N ASN A 729 -37.10 3.50 16.39
CA ASN A 729 -38.05 2.43 16.72
C ASN A 729 -39.47 2.61 16.18
N VAL A 730 -39.77 3.60 15.36
CA VAL A 730 -41.04 3.76 14.66
C VAL A 730 -40.95 3.11 13.27
N ASN A 731 -41.84 2.17 12.93
CA ASN A 731 -41.88 1.56 11.63
C ASN A 731 -42.34 2.59 10.58
N ILE A 732 -41.45 2.87 9.60
CA ILE A 732 -41.73 3.80 8.49
C ILE A 732 -42.04 3.09 7.18
N ALA A 733 -41.60 1.82 7.03
CA ALA A 733 -41.86 1.02 5.84
C ALA A 733 -41.65 -0.46 6.11
N THR A 734 -42.27 -1.29 5.29
CA THR A 734 -42.00 -2.72 5.18
C THR A 734 -41.50 -3.04 3.77
N GLU A 735 -40.38 -3.70 3.64
CA GLU A 735 -39.75 -4.06 2.36
C GLU A 735 -39.84 -5.57 2.12
N ASP A 736 -40.10 -5.94 0.84
CA ASP A 736 -40.02 -7.30 0.36
C ASP A 736 -39.15 -7.37 -0.90
N LEU A 737 -37.91 -7.86 -0.77
CA LEU A 737 -36.94 -7.93 -1.89
C LEU A 737 -37.37 -8.95 -2.96
N ASN A 738 -38.27 -9.88 -2.65
CA ASN A 738 -38.78 -10.85 -3.65
C ASN A 738 -39.49 -10.21 -4.85
N ARG A 739 -39.88 -8.95 -4.74
CA ARG A 739 -40.54 -8.21 -5.86
C ARG A 739 -39.58 -7.74 -6.95
N TYR A 740 -38.23 -7.71 -6.66
CA TYR A 740 -37.23 -7.25 -7.62
C TYR A 740 -36.70 -8.41 -8.46
N LYS A 741 -37.09 -8.49 -9.74
CA LYS A 741 -36.88 -9.67 -10.60
C LYS A 741 -35.74 -9.53 -11.61
N GLU A 742 -35.06 -8.39 -11.69
CA GLU A 742 -33.96 -8.16 -12.63
C GLU A 742 -32.63 -8.26 -11.90
N SER A 743 -31.62 -8.77 -12.60
CA SER A 743 -30.23 -8.93 -12.08
C SER A 743 -29.50 -7.58 -12.13
N ARG A 744 -29.89 -6.65 -11.24
CA ARG A 744 -29.30 -5.31 -11.08
C ARG A 744 -29.50 -4.77 -9.68
N PHE A 745 -28.78 -3.72 -9.35
CA PHE A 745 -29.06 -2.95 -8.14
C PHE A 745 -30.34 -2.13 -8.29
N TYR A 746 -31.12 -2.10 -7.23
CA TYR A 746 -32.31 -1.26 -7.05
C TYR A 746 -32.07 -0.28 -5.93
N GLU A 747 -32.32 0.99 -6.18
CA GLU A 747 -32.35 2.06 -5.19
C GLU A 747 -33.77 2.35 -4.79
N ILE A 748 -34.12 2.08 -3.53
CA ILE A 748 -35.48 2.21 -3.01
C ILE A 748 -35.52 3.32 -1.98
N SER A 749 -36.51 4.21 -2.15
CA SER A 749 -36.66 5.39 -1.32
C SER A 749 -37.71 5.18 -0.22
N TYR A 750 -37.37 5.55 1.02
CA TYR A 750 -38.23 5.52 2.19
C TYR A 750 -38.26 6.90 2.82
N LYS A 751 -39.42 7.55 2.86
CA LYS A 751 -39.58 8.86 3.50
C LYS A 751 -39.54 8.73 5.02
N ILE A 752 -38.70 9.52 5.68
CA ILE A 752 -38.70 9.63 7.14
C ILE A 752 -39.83 10.61 7.52
N PRO A 753 -40.84 10.19 8.28
CA PRO A 753 -41.85 11.14 8.80
C PRO A 753 -41.22 12.36 9.44
N LEU A 754 -41.69 13.56 9.09
CA LEU A 754 -41.05 14.81 9.54
C LEU A 754 -40.96 14.92 11.08
N GLU A 755 -41.94 14.40 11.78
CA GLU A 755 -41.98 14.36 13.24
C GLU A 755 -40.84 13.55 13.86
N LEU A 756 -40.25 12.59 13.13
CA LEU A 756 -39.10 11.76 13.63
C LEU A 756 -37.77 12.47 13.46
N SER A 757 -37.64 13.35 12.46
CA SER A 757 -36.39 14.08 12.20
C SER A 757 -36.41 15.55 12.67
N LYS A 758 -37.58 16.13 12.96
CA LYS A 758 -37.72 17.54 13.37
C LYS A 758 -36.87 17.87 14.60
N GLY A 759 -36.00 18.88 14.44
CA GLY A 759 -35.08 19.31 15.50
C GLY A 759 -33.89 18.38 15.78
N LYS A 760 -33.72 17.31 15.01
CA LYS A 760 -32.60 16.35 15.14
C LYS A 760 -31.64 16.51 13.97
N THR A 761 -30.36 16.31 14.25
CA THR A 761 -29.31 16.23 13.21
C THR A 761 -28.95 14.79 12.88
N LYS A 762 -29.50 13.81 13.64
CA LYS A 762 -29.19 12.38 13.51
C LYS A 762 -30.39 11.55 13.99
N VAL A 763 -30.64 10.43 13.34
CA VAL A 763 -31.64 9.43 13.75
C VAL A 763 -31.06 8.03 13.64
N THR A 764 -31.61 7.09 14.41
CA THR A 764 -31.23 5.69 14.38
C THR A 764 -32.14 4.91 13.43
N VAL A 765 -31.56 4.25 12.42
CA VAL A 765 -32.27 3.37 11.50
C VAL A 765 -32.08 1.92 11.94
N LYS A 766 -33.14 1.13 11.93
CA LYS A 766 -33.11 -0.28 12.25
C LYS A 766 -33.86 -1.09 11.19
N LEU A 767 -33.21 -2.13 10.67
CA LEU A 767 -33.82 -3.13 9.79
C LEU A 767 -34.14 -4.38 10.64
N SER A 768 -35.41 -4.77 10.67
CA SER A 768 -35.92 -5.86 11.52
C SER A 768 -36.68 -6.89 10.71
N PRO A 769 -36.21 -8.14 10.61
CA PRO A 769 -36.90 -9.19 9.86
C PRO A 769 -38.33 -9.45 10.36
N LYS A 770 -39.24 -9.76 9.44
CA LYS A 770 -40.52 -10.39 9.79
C LYS A 770 -40.27 -11.86 10.19
N ALA A 771 -41.23 -12.46 10.91
CA ALA A 771 -41.14 -13.86 11.31
C ALA A 771 -40.82 -14.76 10.11
N LYS A 772 -39.86 -15.68 10.27
CA LYS A 772 -39.35 -16.61 9.26
C LYS A 772 -38.68 -15.93 8.04
N ASN A 773 -38.29 -14.66 8.17
CA ASN A 773 -37.61 -13.90 7.12
C ASN A 773 -36.26 -13.40 7.60
N SER A 774 -35.53 -12.72 6.71
CA SER A 774 -34.31 -11.96 7.01
C SER A 774 -34.42 -10.54 6.50
N ALA A 775 -33.63 -9.62 7.09
CA ALA A 775 -33.56 -8.23 6.70
C ALA A 775 -32.26 -7.99 5.88
N GLY A 776 -32.42 -7.59 4.64
CA GLY A 776 -31.33 -7.48 3.67
C GLY A 776 -31.21 -8.72 2.79
N PRO A 777 -30.14 -8.88 1.95
CA PRO A 777 -28.89 -8.06 1.97
C PRO A 777 -29.13 -6.60 1.62
N VAL A 778 -28.53 -5.71 2.40
CA VAL A 778 -28.46 -4.28 2.10
C VAL A 778 -27.03 -3.87 1.83
N TYR A 779 -26.78 -3.10 0.76
CA TYR A 779 -25.44 -2.75 0.27
C TYR A 779 -25.03 -1.34 0.68
N SER A 780 -25.94 -0.39 0.58
CA SER A 780 -25.68 0.98 1.04
C SER A 780 -26.97 1.69 1.44
N ILE A 781 -26.80 2.73 2.25
CA ILE A 781 -27.82 3.70 2.60
C ILE A 781 -27.32 5.08 2.20
N ARG A 782 -28.18 5.86 1.55
CA ARG A 782 -27.98 7.29 1.33
C ARG A 782 -29.14 8.03 1.96
N VAL A 783 -28.89 9.10 2.67
CA VAL A 783 -29.93 9.99 3.18
C VAL A 783 -29.90 11.29 2.39
N ILE A 784 -31.02 11.67 1.85
CA ILE A 784 -31.19 12.92 1.12
C ILE A 784 -32.25 13.79 1.80
N LYS A 785 -32.10 15.12 1.65
CA LYS A 785 -33.16 16.07 1.95
C LYS A 785 -33.96 16.41 0.70
N GLU A 786 -35.27 16.43 0.81
CA GLU A 786 -36.14 16.97 -0.21
C GLU A 786 -36.35 18.46 0.04
N LYS A 787 -36.56 19.25 -1.04
CA LYS A 787 -36.78 20.68 -0.92
C LYS A 787 -38.08 21.00 -0.22
#